data_02df7b2175742e3e62666ff91ecbae01
#
_entry.id   02df7b2175742e3e62666ff91ecbae01
#
_cell.length_a   1.000
_cell.length_b   1.000
_cell.length_c   1.000
_cell.angle_alpha   90.00
_cell.angle_beta   90.00
_cell.angle_gamma   90.00
#
_symmetry.space_group_name_H-M   'P 1'
#
loop_
_entity.id
_entity.type
_entity.pdbx_description
1 polymer ?
#
loop_
_entity_poly.entity_id
_entity_poly.type
_entity_poly.pdbx_seq_one_letter_code
_entity_poly.pdbx_strand_id
1 'polypeptide(L)'
;LSLLGFEPNEDFEHLVKESRGRRLSQASPDSSLLLTKSINATPHGGGQRMKMNSQEYRIMRRWIEQGMMPGKADDPRVVEIKVVPEQRRMRPASEQQIAVIALYSDGQQQDVTAAVQFESNDTEMADVTKRGIVSIKSLAGEVAVMARFQGQVALFRASVPILEGENQWPEPTNPIDAAVIAQLKSLNIPISNVCDDNTFLRRVTLDLTGQLPTLAEIKQFGSNPSAGKRSEWIEYLLSSENYAEHFANKWMLILRNRRDTPGQKAGSFAFHRWIREQIANNRPFDEFVRDIVAASGAIDVHPPVVWYRQVADTFSRLEDTSQLFLGQRIQCARCHHHPFEKWAQKDYFQMASFFSQVKTKPGQSPDETIVFTSMGAPRASHPKTGESLKPAGLDGPVIEDSDRRDPREALVDWMVDKQNRFFAKSISNRYWKHFMGRGLVEPEDDMRVTNPPSNPELLDALADQLTHSNYDLKALIRSICNSRVYQLDTEPNGENLRDRKCNSRHYPKRLGAEEILDSVDQFTATSTAFDSMPANTRAAALPDSSFRSYFLTVFGRPEGTTACECERSNESTLAQSLHFANSKELIAKLGEANALPQILSKSTSSHGENIGEVYLRAFSRLPSENELQSALAYIDKKENKQEAYQDLVWAILNCKEFLFNH
;
A
#
# COMPACT_ATOMS: atom_id res chain seq x y z
N LEU A 1 -7.92 4.14 31.48
CA LEU A 1 -6.55 4.49 31.86
C LEU A 1 -5.64 4.27 30.68
N SER A 2 -5.19 5.31 30.02
CA SER A 2 -4.28 5.17 28.86
C SER A 2 -2.80 5.25 29.28
N LEU A 3 -2.49 6.13 30.23
CA LEU A 3 -1.13 6.46 30.70
C LEU A 3 -0.15 6.78 29.56
N LEU A 4 -0.66 7.27 28.43
CA LEU A 4 0.12 7.65 27.25
C LEU A 4 0.41 9.16 27.21
N GLY A 5 -0.09 9.91 28.20
CA GLY A 5 0.09 11.35 28.33
C GLY A 5 -0.86 12.20 27.47
N PHE A 6 -1.85 11.59 26.81
CA PHE A 6 -2.81 12.29 25.97
C PHE A 6 -3.95 12.95 26.75
N GLU A 7 -4.37 12.34 27.86
CA GLU A 7 -5.45 12.80 28.73
C GLU A 7 -5.00 12.76 30.20
N PRO A 8 -4.01 13.57 30.58
CA PRO A 8 -3.38 13.45 31.91
C PRO A 8 -4.37 13.70 33.06
N ASN A 9 -5.36 14.55 32.88
CA ASN A 9 -6.38 14.80 33.89
C ASN A 9 -7.28 13.59 34.13
N GLU A 10 -7.69 12.93 33.05
CA GLU A 10 -8.52 11.74 33.11
C GLU A 10 -7.74 10.54 33.70
N ASP A 11 -6.49 10.36 33.26
CA ASP A 11 -5.61 9.35 33.81
C ASP A 11 -5.34 9.58 35.32
N PHE A 12 -5.21 10.85 35.73
CA PHE A 12 -5.08 11.22 37.11
C PHE A 12 -6.33 10.87 37.93
N GLU A 13 -7.53 11.23 37.48
CA GLU A 13 -8.81 10.89 38.11
C GLU A 13 -8.94 9.36 38.28
N HIS A 14 -8.64 8.60 37.25
CA HIS A 14 -8.66 7.14 37.27
C HIS A 14 -7.62 6.54 38.21
N LEU A 15 -6.42 7.12 38.31
CA LEU A 15 -5.38 6.63 39.18
C LEU A 15 -5.69 6.92 40.66
N VAL A 16 -6.09 8.16 40.97
CA VAL A 16 -6.18 8.66 42.34
C VAL A 16 -7.55 8.40 42.94
N LYS A 17 -8.64 8.66 42.18
CA LYS A 17 -10.01 8.66 42.74
C LYS A 17 -10.75 7.34 42.52
N GLU A 18 -10.49 6.66 41.39
CA GLU A 18 -11.17 5.39 41.09
C GLU A 18 -10.64 4.26 42.00
N SER A 19 -11.54 3.39 42.44
CA SER A 19 -11.20 2.26 43.31
C SER A 19 -10.70 2.66 44.71
N ARG A 20 -10.99 3.88 45.18
CA ARG A 20 -10.79 4.36 46.57
C ARG A 20 -9.39 4.06 47.13
N GLY A 21 -8.34 4.50 46.47
CA GLY A 21 -6.96 4.35 46.90
C GLY A 21 -6.34 2.95 46.73
N ARG A 22 -7.04 2.02 46.11
CA ARG A 22 -6.50 0.66 45.85
C ARG A 22 -5.34 0.68 44.87
N ARG A 23 -5.37 1.61 43.88
CA ARG A 23 -4.31 1.71 42.87
C ARG A 23 -3.06 2.40 43.40
N LEU A 24 -3.25 3.39 44.28
CA LEU A 24 -2.20 4.19 44.88
C LEU A 24 -2.40 4.30 46.41
N SER A 25 -1.34 4.13 47.19
CA SER A 25 -1.35 4.22 48.63
C SER A 25 -0.24 5.17 49.08
N GLN A 26 -0.60 6.35 49.59
CA GLN A 26 0.38 7.33 50.11
C GLN A 26 1.05 6.80 51.40
N ALA A 27 0.28 6.10 52.26
CA ALA A 27 0.81 5.54 53.50
C ALA A 27 1.84 4.42 53.28
N SER A 28 1.75 3.72 52.15
CA SER A 28 2.68 2.67 51.79
C SER A 28 2.90 2.69 50.25
N PRO A 29 3.71 3.63 49.76
CA PRO A 29 3.89 3.83 48.32
C PRO A 29 4.28 2.55 47.56
N ASP A 30 5.19 1.75 48.13
CA ASP A 30 5.69 0.54 47.53
C ASP A 30 4.61 -0.58 47.41
N SER A 31 3.51 -0.49 48.17
CA SER A 31 2.35 -1.38 48.08
C SER A 31 1.32 -0.98 47.05
N SER A 32 1.50 0.17 46.40
CA SER A 32 0.60 0.66 45.35
C SER A 32 0.53 -0.30 44.18
N LEU A 33 -0.69 -0.67 43.73
CA LEU A 33 -0.88 -1.60 42.60
C LEU A 33 -0.20 -1.06 41.33
N LEU A 34 -0.13 0.25 41.15
CA LEU A 34 0.58 0.86 40.03
C LEU A 34 2.05 0.44 40.02
N LEU A 35 2.73 0.49 41.15
CA LEU A 35 4.14 0.09 41.26
C LEU A 35 4.31 -1.42 41.22
N THR A 36 3.53 -2.17 42.03
CA THR A 36 3.68 -3.62 42.13
C THR A 36 3.36 -4.35 40.83
N LYS A 37 2.38 -3.87 40.07
CA LYS A 37 2.10 -4.39 38.72
C LYS A 37 3.18 -4.03 37.71
N SER A 38 3.65 -2.79 37.72
CA SER A 38 4.67 -2.33 36.77
C SER A 38 6.01 -3.04 36.91
N ILE A 39 6.37 -3.48 38.13
CA ILE A 39 7.59 -4.30 38.36
C ILE A 39 7.30 -5.82 38.29
N ASN A 40 6.07 -6.21 37.96
CA ASN A 40 5.60 -7.61 37.89
C ASN A 40 5.65 -8.36 39.23
N ALA A 41 5.66 -7.65 40.37
CA ALA A 41 5.47 -8.26 41.70
C ALA A 41 4.04 -8.72 41.91
N THR A 42 3.06 -8.10 41.25
CA THR A 42 1.68 -8.56 41.14
C THR A 42 1.40 -8.98 39.71
N PRO A 43 1.03 -10.24 39.41
CA PRO A 43 0.76 -10.72 38.06
C PRO A 43 -0.35 -9.90 37.36
N HIS A 44 -0.14 -9.54 36.08
CA HIS A 44 -1.13 -8.88 35.24
C HIS A 44 -0.76 -9.02 33.75
N GLY A 45 -1.72 -8.78 32.86
CA GLY A 45 -1.52 -8.92 31.40
C GLY A 45 -0.52 -7.96 30.77
N GLY A 46 -0.10 -6.88 31.48
CA GLY A 46 0.83 -5.87 30.95
C GLY A 46 2.33 -6.24 31.02
N GLY A 47 2.70 -7.32 31.70
CA GLY A 47 4.08 -7.72 31.93
C GLY A 47 4.91 -6.72 32.73
N GLN A 48 6.21 -6.93 32.82
CA GLN A 48 7.13 -6.03 33.51
C GLN A 48 7.42 -4.79 32.66
N ARG A 49 7.12 -3.60 33.20
CA ARG A 49 7.33 -2.30 32.51
C ARG A 49 8.51 -1.51 33.08
N MET A 50 8.82 -1.68 34.36
CA MET A 50 9.98 -1.06 35.00
C MET A 50 10.67 -2.05 35.95
N LYS A 51 11.92 -1.75 36.30
CA LYS A 51 12.65 -2.52 37.33
C LYS A 51 12.47 -1.86 38.69
N MET A 52 12.42 -2.67 39.74
CA MET A 52 12.45 -2.14 41.10
C MET A 52 13.67 -1.24 41.29
N ASN A 53 13.48 -0.08 41.94
CA ASN A 53 14.51 0.94 42.14
C ASN A 53 15.11 1.58 40.89
N SER A 54 14.50 1.38 39.71
CA SER A 54 14.85 2.15 38.51
C SER A 54 14.53 3.65 38.71
N GLN A 55 14.98 4.48 37.80
CA GLN A 55 14.69 5.92 37.87
C GLN A 55 13.18 6.18 37.81
N GLU A 56 12.47 5.51 36.92
CA GLU A 56 11.02 5.62 36.74
C GLU A 56 10.28 5.19 38.01
N TYR A 57 10.71 4.04 38.59
CA TYR A 57 10.14 3.57 39.85
C TYR A 57 10.29 4.59 40.97
N ARG A 58 11.48 5.19 41.12
CA ARG A 58 11.76 6.21 42.17
C ARG A 58 10.97 7.48 41.95
N ILE A 59 10.79 7.92 40.71
CA ILE A 59 9.97 9.11 40.35
C ILE A 59 8.52 8.87 40.76
N MET A 60 7.93 7.73 40.32
CA MET A 60 6.53 7.41 40.63
C MET A 60 6.31 7.17 42.11
N ARG A 61 7.22 6.49 42.78
CA ARG A 61 7.18 6.31 44.25
C ARG A 61 7.18 7.63 44.99
N ARG A 62 8.07 8.53 44.58
CA ARG A 62 8.18 9.86 45.20
C ARG A 62 6.92 10.70 44.96
N TRP A 63 6.35 10.66 43.78
CA TRP A 63 5.08 11.35 43.48
C TRP A 63 3.93 10.83 44.39
N ILE A 64 3.83 9.52 44.57
CA ILE A 64 2.85 8.90 45.47
C ILE A 64 3.09 9.37 46.93
N GLU A 65 4.34 9.36 47.37
CA GLU A 65 4.76 9.77 48.73
C GLU A 65 4.46 11.25 49.01
N GLN A 66 4.59 12.11 48.01
CA GLN A 66 4.29 13.55 48.06
C GLN A 66 2.78 13.86 48.00
N GLY A 67 1.89 12.88 47.94
CA GLY A 67 0.45 13.07 47.98
C GLY A 67 -0.21 13.15 46.63
N MET A 68 0.45 12.67 45.58
CA MET A 68 -0.14 12.53 44.22
C MET A 68 -0.74 13.87 43.73
N MET A 69 0.02 14.95 43.79
CA MET A 69 -0.45 16.26 43.36
C MET A 69 -0.79 16.25 41.88
N PRO A 70 -1.98 16.77 41.47
CA PRO A 70 -2.30 16.94 40.07
C PRO A 70 -1.41 18.01 39.44
N GLY A 71 -1.16 17.90 38.13
CA GLY A 71 -0.54 18.98 37.38
C GLY A 71 -1.42 20.23 37.34
N LYS A 72 -0.82 21.39 37.20
CA LYS A 72 -1.50 22.66 37.02
C LYS A 72 -1.58 23.04 35.55
N ALA A 73 -2.53 23.90 35.21
CA ALA A 73 -2.70 24.34 33.82
C ALA A 73 -1.50 25.12 33.27
N ASP A 74 -0.73 25.75 34.15
CA ASP A 74 0.46 26.55 33.87
C ASP A 74 1.79 25.78 34.02
N ASP A 75 1.73 24.50 34.40
CA ASP A 75 2.94 23.65 34.43
C ASP A 75 3.58 23.58 33.03
N PRO A 76 4.92 23.61 32.95
CA PRO A 76 5.62 23.51 31.67
C PRO A 76 5.25 22.22 30.90
N ARG A 77 4.88 22.38 29.62
CA ARG A 77 4.53 21.26 28.74
C ARG A 77 5.53 21.16 27.61
N VAL A 78 5.81 19.96 27.16
CA VAL A 78 6.62 19.75 25.96
C VAL A 78 5.87 20.27 24.74
N VAL A 79 6.48 21.24 24.05
CA VAL A 79 5.92 21.85 22.84
C VAL A 79 6.58 21.30 21.57
N GLU A 80 7.84 20.86 21.69
CA GLU A 80 8.62 20.31 20.58
C GLU A 80 9.69 19.35 21.11
N ILE A 81 10.09 18.38 20.34
CA ILE A 81 11.32 17.61 20.54
C ILE A 81 12.22 17.70 19.30
N LYS A 82 13.54 17.73 19.52
CA LYS A 82 14.55 17.72 18.45
C LYS A 82 15.52 16.57 18.63
N VAL A 83 15.82 15.86 17.55
CA VAL A 83 16.85 14.83 17.53
C VAL A 83 18.17 15.45 17.09
N VAL A 84 19.26 15.14 17.79
CA VAL A 84 20.61 15.66 17.50
C VAL A 84 21.58 14.50 17.38
N PRO A 85 22.26 14.33 16.22
CA PRO A 85 22.03 15.06 14.96
C PRO A 85 20.68 14.68 14.35
N GLU A 86 20.08 15.55 13.53
CA GLU A 86 18.85 15.29 12.80
C GLU A 86 19.07 14.36 11.60
N GLN A 87 20.23 14.51 10.95
CA GLN A 87 20.64 13.66 9.82
C GLN A 87 22.13 13.37 9.84
N ARG A 88 22.50 12.19 9.31
CA ARG A 88 23.90 11.81 9.18
C ARG A 88 24.14 10.84 8.02
N ARG A 89 25.23 11.07 7.29
CA ARG A 89 25.79 10.08 6.36
C ARG A 89 26.62 9.08 7.15
N MET A 90 26.26 7.80 7.08
CA MET A 90 26.83 6.73 7.87
C MET A 90 27.43 5.63 6.99
N ARG A 91 28.38 4.89 7.54
CA ARG A 91 28.96 3.70 6.88
C ARG A 91 28.17 2.45 7.29
N PRO A 92 28.13 1.42 6.44
CA PRO A 92 27.68 0.09 6.88
C PRO A 92 28.41 -0.36 8.15
N ALA A 93 27.71 -1.08 9.03
CA ALA A 93 28.20 -1.58 10.32
C ALA A 93 28.76 -0.49 11.28
N SER A 94 28.28 0.76 11.14
CA SER A 94 28.64 1.85 12.05
C SER A 94 27.50 2.19 13.01
N GLU A 95 27.84 2.90 14.08
CA GLU A 95 26.90 3.32 15.11
C GLU A 95 26.87 4.83 15.26
N GLN A 96 25.71 5.35 15.66
CA GLN A 96 25.47 6.75 15.97
C GLN A 96 24.64 6.86 17.24
N GLN A 97 25.18 7.55 18.24
CA GLN A 97 24.38 8.02 19.37
C GLN A 97 23.56 9.23 18.93
N ILE A 98 22.26 9.18 19.11
CA ILE A 98 21.36 10.32 18.95
C ILE A 98 20.89 10.81 20.32
N ALA A 99 20.79 12.12 20.50
CA ALA A 99 20.20 12.76 21.67
C ALA A 99 18.85 13.36 21.31
N VAL A 100 17.93 13.40 22.26
CA VAL A 100 16.62 14.05 22.09
C VAL A 100 16.47 15.16 23.10
N ILE A 101 16.30 16.37 22.58
CA ILE A 101 16.13 17.58 23.38
C ILE A 101 14.65 18.00 23.32
N ALA A 102 13.98 18.03 24.47
CA ALA A 102 12.64 18.56 24.60
C ALA A 102 12.67 20.07 24.88
N LEU A 103 11.84 20.81 24.15
CA LEU A 103 11.55 22.21 24.40
C LEU A 103 10.22 22.32 25.15
N TYR A 104 10.23 22.99 26.29
CA TYR A 104 9.05 23.21 27.13
C TYR A 104 8.40 24.56 26.85
N SER A 105 7.13 24.72 27.23
CA SER A 105 6.35 25.94 27.02
C SER A 105 6.88 27.16 27.78
N ASP A 106 7.72 26.96 28.79
CA ASP A 106 8.46 28.02 29.53
C ASP A 106 9.81 28.38 28.91
N GLY A 107 10.14 27.78 27.75
CA GLY A 107 11.40 27.99 27.03
C GLY A 107 12.59 27.16 27.55
N GLN A 108 12.41 26.36 28.59
CA GLN A 108 13.46 25.43 29.04
C GLN A 108 13.71 24.32 28.04
N GLN A 109 14.96 23.86 27.96
CA GLN A 109 15.38 22.72 27.16
C GLN A 109 15.95 21.64 28.07
N GLN A 110 15.57 20.38 27.83
CA GLN A 110 16.03 19.24 28.59
C GLN A 110 16.39 18.07 27.69
N ASP A 111 17.50 17.40 27.99
CA ASP A 111 17.83 16.10 27.39
C ASP A 111 16.89 15.03 27.97
N VAL A 112 16.04 14.48 27.10
CA VAL A 112 15.06 13.46 27.44
C VAL A 112 15.38 12.10 26.81
N THR A 113 16.54 11.92 26.21
CA THR A 113 16.98 10.74 25.46
C THR A 113 16.66 9.43 26.18
N ALA A 114 16.88 9.36 27.51
CA ALA A 114 16.63 8.16 28.30
C ALA A 114 15.14 7.85 28.51
N ALA A 115 14.25 8.81 28.27
CA ALA A 115 12.80 8.69 28.44
C ALA A 115 12.03 8.55 27.10
N VAL A 116 12.75 8.62 25.98
CA VAL A 116 12.20 8.57 24.62
C VAL A 116 11.94 7.12 24.20
N GLN A 117 10.87 6.91 23.46
CA GLN A 117 10.65 5.69 22.71
C GLN A 117 11.25 5.85 21.31
N PHE A 118 12.14 4.93 20.95
CA PHE A 118 12.78 4.90 19.62
C PHE A 118 12.26 3.72 18.81
N GLU A 119 12.07 3.94 17.50
CA GLU A 119 11.66 2.93 16.55
C GLU A 119 12.31 3.20 15.18
N SER A 120 12.85 2.17 14.54
CA SER A 120 13.35 2.23 13.17
C SER A 120 12.21 1.94 12.18
N ASN A 121 12.08 2.72 11.12
CA ASN A 121 11.13 2.44 10.04
C ASN A 121 11.57 1.29 9.13
N ASP A 122 12.84 0.86 9.25
CA ASP A 122 13.40 -0.25 8.47
C ASP A 122 14.44 -1.01 9.31
N THR A 123 13.98 -2.08 9.97
CA THR A 123 14.84 -2.91 10.82
C THR A 123 15.80 -3.80 10.02
N GLU A 124 15.67 -3.92 8.69
CA GLU A 124 16.69 -4.56 7.85
C GLU A 124 17.90 -3.64 7.62
N MET A 125 17.71 -2.32 7.69
CA MET A 125 18.78 -1.33 7.52
C MET A 125 19.39 -0.88 8.84
N ALA A 126 18.58 -0.62 9.88
CA ALA A 126 19.09 -0.11 11.15
C ALA A 126 18.25 -0.60 12.34
N ASP A 127 18.94 -0.91 13.42
CA ASP A 127 18.35 -1.10 14.74
C ASP A 127 18.60 0.12 15.62
N VAL A 128 17.78 0.32 16.65
CA VAL A 128 17.95 1.39 17.62
C VAL A 128 17.75 0.85 19.04
N THR A 129 18.65 1.23 19.94
CA THR A 129 18.54 0.85 21.35
C THR A 129 17.64 1.83 22.12
N LYS A 130 17.18 1.43 23.31
CA LYS A 130 16.42 2.32 24.23
C LYS A 130 17.21 3.55 24.68
N ARG A 131 18.54 3.59 24.47
CA ARG A 131 19.40 4.72 24.77
C ARG A 131 19.70 5.60 23.56
N GLY A 132 19.07 5.34 22.41
CA GLY A 132 19.27 6.13 21.20
C GLY A 132 20.57 5.81 20.47
N ILE A 133 21.16 4.58 20.61
CA ILE A 133 22.25 4.14 19.75
C ILE A 133 21.61 3.50 18.51
N VAL A 134 21.84 4.12 17.37
CA VAL A 134 21.44 3.63 16.04
C VAL A 134 22.58 2.83 15.45
N SER A 135 22.36 1.55 15.16
CA SER A 135 23.34 0.63 14.56
C SER A 135 22.94 0.31 13.13
N ILE A 136 23.74 0.74 12.16
CA ILE A 136 23.52 0.51 10.71
C ILE A 136 23.97 -0.89 10.33
N LYS A 137 23.14 -1.58 9.54
CA LYS A 137 23.44 -2.91 8.96
C LYS A 137 24.15 -2.77 7.60
N SER A 138 24.00 -3.76 6.73
CA SER A 138 24.79 -3.87 5.48
C SER A 138 24.11 -3.25 4.25
N LEU A 139 22.83 -2.87 4.33
CA LEU A 139 22.09 -2.34 3.18
C LEU A 139 22.44 -0.87 2.93
N ALA A 140 22.56 -0.51 1.65
CA ALA A 140 22.67 0.88 1.21
C ALA A 140 21.26 1.53 1.06
N GLY A 141 21.19 2.85 1.25
CA GLY A 141 19.93 3.58 1.14
C GLY A 141 19.72 4.58 2.26
N GLU A 142 18.47 4.92 2.52
CA GLU A 142 18.08 5.81 3.62
C GLU A 142 17.19 5.07 4.63
N VAL A 143 17.39 5.38 5.91
CA VAL A 143 16.58 4.86 7.00
C VAL A 143 16.26 5.99 7.99
N ALA A 144 15.05 5.96 8.53
CA ALA A 144 14.60 6.91 9.55
C ALA A 144 14.40 6.21 10.89
N VAL A 145 14.86 6.85 11.97
CA VAL A 145 14.59 6.43 13.34
C VAL A 145 13.70 7.47 13.99
N MET A 146 12.50 7.06 14.36
CA MET A 146 11.54 7.87 15.10
C MET A 146 11.95 7.97 16.56
N ALA A 147 11.88 9.17 17.11
CA ALA A 147 11.95 9.48 18.54
C ALA A 147 10.60 10.04 18.98
N ARG A 148 10.03 9.49 20.07
CA ARG A 148 8.73 9.91 20.60
C ARG A 148 8.80 10.20 22.09
N PHE A 149 8.29 11.37 22.49
CA PHE A 149 8.22 11.81 23.88
C PHE A 149 7.00 12.71 24.12
N GLN A 150 6.14 12.36 25.08
CA GLN A 150 4.96 13.12 25.49
C GLN A 150 4.08 13.63 24.33
N GLY A 151 3.79 12.77 23.36
CA GLY A 151 2.96 13.11 22.20
C GLY A 151 3.67 13.86 21.07
N GLN A 152 4.92 14.30 21.28
CA GLN A 152 5.76 14.88 20.24
C GLN A 152 6.59 13.81 19.56
N VAL A 153 6.86 14.00 18.25
CA VAL A 153 7.68 13.10 17.43
C VAL A 153 8.74 13.88 16.69
N ALA A 154 9.91 13.27 16.53
CA ALA A 154 10.99 13.79 15.70
C ALA A 154 11.72 12.62 15.02
N LEU A 155 12.44 12.89 13.93
CA LEU A 155 13.14 11.89 13.15
C LEU A 155 14.64 12.14 13.13
N PHE A 156 15.40 11.04 13.27
CA PHE A 156 16.78 10.97 12.81
C PHE A 156 16.81 10.28 11.45
N ARG A 157 17.55 10.82 10.49
CA ARG A 157 17.73 10.22 9.16
C ARG A 157 19.19 9.81 8.94
N ALA A 158 19.40 8.55 8.56
CA ALA A 158 20.70 8.06 8.15
C ALA A 158 20.70 7.75 6.67
N SER A 159 21.69 8.30 5.94
CA SER A 159 22.01 7.95 4.56
C SER A 159 23.22 7.02 4.56
N VAL A 160 23.08 5.85 3.95
CA VAL A 160 24.13 4.80 3.91
C VAL A 160 24.55 4.59 2.45
N PRO A 161 25.61 5.29 1.98
CA PRO A 161 26.07 5.17 0.61
C PRO A 161 26.91 3.91 0.39
N ILE A 162 27.04 3.52 -0.88
CA ILE A 162 28.09 2.61 -1.34
C ILE A 162 29.41 3.41 -1.37
N LEU A 163 30.43 2.95 -0.66
CA LEU A 163 31.65 3.72 -0.45
C LEU A 163 32.71 3.55 -1.53
N GLU A 164 32.59 2.53 -2.37
CA GLU A 164 33.58 2.15 -3.39
C GLU A 164 33.11 2.52 -4.79
N GLY A 165 34.04 2.91 -5.66
CA GLY A 165 33.81 3.17 -7.07
C GLY A 165 33.49 4.63 -7.42
N GLU A 166 33.95 5.05 -8.61
CA GLU A 166 33.49 6.25 -9.29
C GLU A 166 32.38 5.84 -10.28
N ASN A 167 31.13 6.18 -9.96
CA ASN A 167 29.98 5.82 -10.75
C ASN A 167 29.59 6.96 -11.72
N GLN A 168 29.08 6.59 -12.86
CA GLN A 168 28.48 7.53 -13.83
C GLN A 168 26.97 7.31 -13.87
N TRP A 169 26.24 8.40 -13.95
CA TRP A 169 24.78 8.38 -14.08
C TRP A 169 24.36 9.05 -15.37
N PRO A 170 23.35 8.51 -16.03
CA PRO A 170 22.80 9.13 -17.24
C PRO A 170 22.15 10.47 -16.93
N GLU A 171 22.01 11.31 -17.94
CA GLU A 171 21.20 12.52 -17.82
C GLU A 171 19.71 12.13 -17.66
N PRO A 172 18.98 12.83 -16.78
CA PRO A 172 17.57 12.56 -16.55
C PRO A 172 16.73 12.99 -17.78
N THR A 173 15.72 12.22 -18.12
CA THR A 173 14.83 12.51 -19.25
C THR A 173 13.52 13.15 -18.82
N ASN A 174 13.15 13.02 -17.54
CA ASN A 174 11.92 13.56 -16.96
C ASN A 174 12.10 13.81 -15.44
N PRO A 175 11.12 14.43 -14.76
CA PRO A 175 11.21 14.71 -13.32
C PRO A 175 11.37 13.45 -12.44
N ILE A 176 10.81 12.29 -12.84
CA ILE A 176 10.96 11.02 -12.15
C ILE A 176 12.43 10.59 -12.15
N ASP A 177 13.04 10.55 -13.33
CA ASP A 177 14.45 10.21 -13.49
C ASP A 177 15.34 11.18 -12.72
N ALA A 178 15.02 12.48 -12.75
CA ALA A 178 15.79 13.50 -12.04
C ALA A 178 15.84 13.24 -10.53
N ALA A 179 14.68 12.96 -9.91
CA ALA A 179 14.59 12.70 -8.47
C ALA A 179 15.30 11.40 -8.07
N VAL A 180 15.14 10.32 -8.84
CA VAL A 180 15.78 9.03 -8.55
C VAL A 180 17.30 9.12 -8.76
N ILE A 181 17.77 9.70 -9.88
CA ILE A 181 19.19 9.83 -10.17
C ILE A 181 19.87 10.74 -9.14
N ALA A 182 19.22 11.81 -8.68
CA ALA A 182 19.76 12.66 -7.61
C ALA A 182 19.99 11.87 -6.32
N GLN A 183 19.03 11.05 -5.90
CA GLN A 183 19.18 10.17 -4.75
C GLN A 183 20.30 9.14 -4.95
N LEU A 184 20.33 8.46 -6.10
CA LEU A 184 21.38 7.48 -6.42
C LEU A 184 22.78 8.11 -6.41
N LYS A 185 22.94 9.33 -6.94
CA LYS A 185 24.17 10.12 -6.87
C LYS A 185 24.59 10.40 -5.43
N SER A 186 23.65 10.85 -4.59
CA SER A 186 23.92 11.16 -3.18
C SER A 186 24.40 9.93 -2.39
N LEU A 187 23.87 8.76 -2.75
CA LEU A 187 24.18 7.48 -2.12
C LEU A 187 25.31 6.71 -2.82
N ASN A 188 25.82 7.25 -3.93
CA ASN A 188 26.81 6.60 -4.80
C ASN A 188 26.38 5.18 -5.25
N ILE A 189 25.10 5.00 -5.53
CA ILE A 189 24.54 3.73 -6.01
C ILE A 189 24.55 3.75 -7.55
N PRO A 190 25.23 2.82 -8.23
CA PRO A 190 25.21 2.76 -9.69
C PRO A 190 23.84 2.28 -10.19
N ILE A 191 23.46 2.77 -11.36
CA ILE A 191 22.21 2.41 -12.01
C ILE A 191 22.42 1.27 -13.01
N SER A 192 21.47 0.32 -13.09
CA SER A 192 21.49 -0.75 -14.09
C SER A 192 21.22 -0.21 -15.51
N ASN A 193 21.50 -1.03 -16.51
CA ASN A 193 21.16 -0.71 -17.89
C ASN A 193 19.66 -0.68 -18.13
N VAL A 194 19.23 -0.12 -19.24
CA VAL A 194 17.86 -0.25 -19.74
C VAL A 194 17.66 -1.67 -20.25
N CYS A 195 16.52 -2.29 -19.94
CA CYS A 195 16.18 -3.63 -20.40
C CYS A 195 15.99 -3.69 -21.94
N ASP A 196 16.08 -4.89 -22.50
CA ASP A 196 15.77 -5.10 -23.89
C ASP A 196 14.26 -4.91 -24.22
N ASP A 197 13.96 -4.86 -25.49
CA ASP A 197 12.61 -4.58 -25.98
C ASP A 197 11.59 -5.68 -25.64
N ASN A 198 12.00 -6.94 -25.58
CA ASN A 198 11.10 -8.05 -25.26
C ASN A 198 10.73 -8.03 -23.78
N THR A 199 11.70 -7.77 -22.91
CA THR A 199 11.51 -7.56 -21.47
C THR A 199 10.58 -6.37 -21.23
N PHE A 200 10.83 -5.24 -21.92
CA PHE A 200 9.96 -4.06 -21.82
C PHE A 200 8.53 -4.38 -22.27
N LEU A 201 8.37 -5.01 -23.43
CA LEU A 201 7.05 -5.37 -23.98
C LEU A 201 6.23 -6.21 -23.00
N ARG A 202 6.86 -7.29 -22.47
CA ARG A 202 6.19 -8.18 -21.50
C ARG A 202 5.83 -7.43 -20.24
N ARG A 203 6.77 -6.67 -19.67
CA ARG A 203 6.59 -5.90 -18.45
C ARG A 203 5.43 -4.93 -18.57
N VAL A 204 5.44 -4.07 -19.56
CA VAL A 204 4.44 -3.01 -19.69
C VAL A 204 3.05 -3.54 -20.04
N THR A 205 2.99 -4.64 -20.83
CA THR A 205 1.71 -5.26 -21.17
C THR A 205 1.07 -5.91 -19.95
N LEU A 206 1.83 -6.63 -19.14
CA LEU A 206 1.36 -7.18 -17.86
C LEU A 206 0.93 -6.08 -16.89
N ASP A 207 1.73 -5.02 -16.73
CA ASP A 207 1.43 -3.93 -15.79
C ASP A 207 0.19 -3.12 -16.17
N LEU A 208 -0.06 -2.94 -17.46
CA LEU A 208 -1.19 -2.15 -17.94
C LEU A 208 -2.46 -2.98 -18.16
N THR A 209 -2.35 -4.25 -18.51
CA THR A 209 -3.51 -5.06 -18.94
C THR A 209 -3.74 -6.33 -18.11
N GLY A 210 -2.77 -6.70 -17.27
CA GLY A 210 -2.79 -7.95 -16.52
C GLY A 210 -2.69 -9.21 -17.42
N GLN A 211 -2.22 -9.06 -18.66
CA GLN A 211 -2.11 -10.15 -19.64
C GLN A 211 -0.72 -10.25 -20.23
N LEU A 212 -0.36 -11.45 -20.72
CA LEU A 212 0.83 -11.62 -21.54
C LEU A 212 0.59 -11.01 -22.94
N PRO A 213 1.63 -10.47 -23.60
CA PRO A 213 1.50 -10.07 -25.00
C PRO A 213 1.15 -11.28 -25.87
N THR A 214 0.28 -11.11 -26.84
CA THR A 214 -0.03 -12.11 -27.85
C THR A 214 1.11 -12.24 -28.87
N LEU A 215 1.18 -13.39 -29.58
CA LEU A 215 2.17 -13.56 -30.66
C LEU A 215 2.07 -12.46 -31.75
N ALA A 216 0.86 -11.99 -32.04
CA ALA A 216 0.64 -10.90 -32.99
C ALA A 216 1.23 -9.58 -32.48
N GLU A 217 1.02 -9.24 -31.22
CA GLU A 217 1.55 -8.05 -30.57
C GLU A 217 3.09 -8.10 -30.47
N ILE A 218 3.67 -9.26 -30.10
CA ILE A 218 5.13 -9.43 -30.07
C ILE A 218 5.72 -9.17 -31.46
N LYS A 219 5.11 -9.71 -32.51
CA LYS A 219 5.54 -9.52 -33.89
C LYS A 219 5.37 -8.06 -34.35
N GLN A 220 4.24 -7.45 -34.02
CA GLN A 220 3.95 -6.04 -34.35
C GLN A 220 4.96 -5.11 -33.68
N PHE A 221 5.20 -5.26 -32.39
CA PHE A 221 6.15 -4.45 -31.66
C PHE A 221 7.59 -4.68 -32.13
N GLY A 222 7.99 -5.94 -32.35
CA GLY A 222 9.33 -6.32 -32.81
C GLY A 222 9.64 -5.79 -34.21
N SER A 223 8.64 -5.69 -35.11
CA SER A 223 8.80 -5.18 -36.47
C SER A 223 8.73 -3.66 -36.58
N ASN A 224 8.36 -2.93 -35.53
CA ASN A 224 8.29 -1.48 -35.53
C ASN A 224 9.70 -0.85 -35.44
N PRO A 225 10.18 -0.14 -36.50
CA PRO A 225 11.49 0.48 -36.51
C PRO A 225 11.56 1.84 -35.79
N SER A 226 10.45 2.33 -35.26
CA SER A 226 10.37 3.65 -34.59
C SER A 226 11.25 3.69 -33.34
N ALA A 227 12.03 4.74 -33.19
CA ALA A 227 12.74 5.03 -31.95
C ALA A 227 11.78 5.30 -30.78
N GLY A 228 10.54 5.70 -31.07
CA GLY A 228 9.47 5.94 -30.11
C GLY A 228 8.56 4.72 -29.83
N LYS A 229 8.87 3.53 -30.37
CA LYS A 229 7.97 2.36 -30.32
C LYS A 229 7.51 1.98 -28.92
N ARG A 230 8.34 2.20 -27.90
CA ARG A 230 7.96 1.93 -26.48
C ARG A 230 6.87 2.89 -26.02
N SER A 231 6.99 4.17 -26.33
CA SER A 231 5.97 5.17 -26.01
C SER A 231 4.68 4.93 -26.80
N GLU A 232 4.79 4.60 -28.09
CA GLU A 232 3.65 4.26 -28.94
C GLU A 232 2.91 3.02 -28.40
N TRP A 233 3.65 2.04 -27.89
CA TRP A 233 3.08 0.83 -27.28
C TRP A 233 2.35 1.13 -25.98
N ILE A 234 2.89 2.01 -25.14
CA ILE A 234 2.21 2.47 -23.91
C ILE A 234 0.85 3.10 -24.28
N GLU A 235 0.80 3.98 -25.30
CA GLU A 235 -0.45 4.60 -25.74
C GLU A 235 -1.46 3.57 -26.28
N TYR A 236 -0.98 2.59 -27.06
CA TYR A 236 -1.82 1.48 -27.52
C TYR A 236 -2.47 0.74 -26.36
N LEU A 237 -1.70 0.36 -25.35
CA LEU A 237 -2.21 -0.34 -24.16
C LEU A 237 -3.16 0.51 -23.35
N LEU A 238 -2.85 1.80 -23.12
CA LEU A 238 -3.71 2.73 -22.38
C LEU A 238 -5.08 2.99 -23.06
N SER A 239 -5.17 2.75 -24.37
CA SER A 239 -6.43 2.85 -25.13
C SER A 239 -7.23 1.56 -25.16
N SER A 240 -6.68 0.44 -24.66
CA SER A 240 -7.29 -0.88 -24.75
C SER A 240 -8.39 -1.08 -23.69
N GLU A 241 -9.35 -1.96 -23.99
CA GLU A 241 -10.36 -2.40 -23.02
C GLU A 241 -9.72 -3.18 -21.86
N ASN A 242 -8.64 -3.92 -22.13
CA ASN A 242 -7.92 -4.70 -21.14
C ASN A 242 -7.31 -3.83 -20.04
N TYR A 243 -6.84 -2.61 -20.39
CA TYR A 243 -6.41 -1.60 -19.40
C TYR A 243 -7.56 -1.24 -18.44
N ALA A 244 -8.72 -0.93 -19.00
CA ALA A 244 -9.87 -0.55 -18.18
C ALA A 244 -10.35 -1.70 -17.26
N GLU A 245 -10.35 -2.92 -17.75
CA GLU A 245 -10.70 -4.11 -16.96
C GLU A 245 -9.69 -4.37 -15.83
N HIS A 246 -8.40 -4.32 -16.14
CA HIS A 246 -7.34 -4.58 -15.16
C HIS A 246 -7.38 -3.57 -14.00
N PHE A 247 -7.45 -2.28 -14.29
CA PHE A 247 -7.52 -1.25 -13.26
C PHE A 247 -8.90 -1.20 -12.57
N ALA A 248 -9.97 -1.57 -13.26
CA ALA A 248 -11.29 -1.72 -12.62
C ALA A 248 -11.28 -2.84 -11.58
N ASN A 249 -10.63 -3.97 -11.86
CA ASN A 249 -10.45 -5.05 -10.89
C ASN A 249 -9.70 -4.57 -9.64
N LYS A 250 -8.60 -3.82 -9.81
CA LYS A 250 -7.84 -3.26 -8.69
C LYS A 250 -8.69 -2.33 -7.83
N TRP A 251 -9.37 -1.37 -8.44
CA TRP A 251 -10.21 -0.42 -7.72
C TRP A 251 -11.42 -1.10 -7.08
N MET A 252 -12.06 -2.05 -7.76
CA MET A 252 -13.18 -2.82 -7.24
C MET A 252 -12.82 -3.56 -5.93
N LEU A 253 -11.63 -4.16 -5.87
CA LEU A 253 -11.14 -4.86 -4.67
C LEU A 253 -10.87 -3.88 -3.52
N ILE A 254 -10.19 -2.76 -3.79
CA ILE A 254 -9.87 -1.72 -2.79
C ILE A 254 -11.15 -1.05 -2.28
N LEU A 255 -12.13 -0.79 -3.14
CA LEU A 255 -13.44 -0.24 -2.79
C LEU A 255 -14.37 -1.29 -2.16
N ARG A 256 -13.87 -2.50 -1.89
CA ARG A 256 -14.58 -3.57 -1.19
C ARG A 256 -15.88 -3.98 -1.87
N ASN A 257 -15.90 -3.99 -3.22
CA ASN A 257 -17.07 -4.43 -3.96
C ASN A 257 -17.27 -5.94 -3.83
N ARG A 258 -18.01 -6.36 -2.81
CA ARG A 258 -18.33 -7.74 -2.51
C ARG A 258 -19.82 -7.90 -2.24
N ARG A 259 -20.28 -9.14 -2.25
CA ARG A 259 -21.66 -9.51 -1.95
C ARG A 259 -21.70 -10.32 -0.66
N ASP A 260 -22.58 -9.93 0.26
CA ASP A 260 -22.91 -10.70 1.46
C ASP A 260 -24.13 -11.60 1.21
N THR A 261 -24.99 -11.21 0.26
CA THR A 261 -26.20 -11.95 -0.15
C THR A 261 -26.32 -12.05 -1.67
N PRO A 262 -27.02 -13.07 -2.20
CA PRO A 262 -27.27 -13.18 -3.65
C PRO A 262 -28.04 -12.00 -4.25
N GLY A 263 -28.92 -11.35 -3.49
CA GLY A 263 -29.72 -10.19 -3.94
C GLY A 263 -28.86 -8.96 -4.30
N GLN A 264 -27.65 -8.88 -3.75
CA GLN A 264 -26.71 -7.78 -3.99
C GLN A 264 -25.97 -7.89 -5.35
N LYS A 265 -26.20 -8.96 -6.14
CA LYS A 265 -25.47 -9.23 -7.39
C LYS A 265 -25.60 -8.08 -8.39
N ALA A 266 -26.81 -7.61 -8.65
CA ALA A 266 -27.06 -6.54 -9.62
C ALA A 266 -26.30 -5.25 -9.26
N GLY A 267 -26.33 -4.85 -7.99
CA GLY A 267 -25.62 -3.67 -7.51
C GLY A 267 -24.09 -3.80 -7.64
N SER A 268 -23.50 -4.94 -7.25
CA SER A 268 -22.05 -5.17 -7.39
C SER A 268 -21.63 -5.11 -8.86
N PHE A 269 -22.41 -5.68 -9.77
CA PHE A 269 -22.14 -5.65 -11.21
C PHE A 269 -22.29 -4.25 -11.80
N ALA A 270 -23.30 -3.48 -11.36
CA ALA A 270 -23.46 -2.10 -11.77
C ALA A 270 -22.28 -1.22 -11.31
N PHE A 271 -21.84 -1.39 -10.08
CA PHE A 271 -20.70 -0.64 -9.53
C PHE A 271 -19.39 -0.98 -10.26
N HIS A 272 -19.10 -2.25 -10.49
CA HIS A 272 -17.93 -2.67 -11.27
C HIS A 272 -17.96 -2.08 -12.69
N ARG A 273 -19.12 -2.15 -13.38
CA ARG A 273 -19.28 -1.57 -14.72
C ARG A 273 -18.99 -0.07 -14.70
N TRP A 274 -19.54 0.64 -13.71
CA TRP A 274 -19.32 2.07 -13.55
C TRP A 274 -17.82 2.36 -13.35
N ILE A 275 -17.12 1.64 -12.46
CA ILE A 275 -15.67 1.80 -12.25
C ILE A 275 -14.92 1.62 -13.58
N ARG A 276 -15.22 0.54 -14.33
CA ARG A 276 -14.57 0.27 -15.62
C ARG A 276 -14.79 1.39 -16.63
N GLU A 277 -16.02 1.91 -16.71
CA GLU A 277 -16.36 3.02 -17.61
C GLU A 277 -15.62 4.33 -17.24
N GLN A 278 -15.51 4.65 -15.94
CA GLN A 278 -14.76 5.83 -15.50
C GLN A 278 -13.27 5.72 -15.88
N ILE A 279 -12.65 4.54 -15.68
CA ILE A 279 -11.26 4.30 -16.03
C ILE A 279 -11.05 4.32 -17.56
N ALA A 280 -11.92 3.68 -18.33
CA ALA A 280 -11.85 3.70 -19.79
C ALA A 280 -11.89 5.13 -20.34
N ASN A 281 -12.80 5.95 -19.81
CA ASN A 281 -13.00 7.36 -20.20
C ASN A 281 -11.95 8.30 -19.58
N ASN A 282 -11.00 7.79 -18.81
CA ASN A 282 -9.98 8.58 -18.13
C ASN A 282 -10.57 9.74 -17.31
N ARG A 283 -11.65 9.46 -16.56
CA ARG A 283 -12.27 10.47 -15.69
C ARG A 283 -11.23 11.00 -14.70
N PRO A 284 -11.14 12.33 -14.48
CA PRO A 284 -10.27 12.90 -13.47
C PRO A 284 -10.46 12.20 -12.13
N PHE A 285 -9.36 11.83 -11.47
CA PHE A 285 -9.45 10.97 -10.27
C PHE A 285 -10.12 11.65 -9.08
N ASP A 286 -10.01 12.95 -8.96
CA ASP A 286 -10.72 13.76 -7.96
C ASP A 286 -12.26 13.71 -8.18
N GLU A 287 -12.71 13.75 -9.42
CA GLU A 287 -14.12 13.58 -9.77
C GLU A 287 -14.61 12.15 -9.54
N PHE A 288 -13.78 11.14 -9.87
CA PHE A 288 -14.07 9.73 -9.56
C PHE A 288 -14.28 9.53 -8.06
N VAL A 289 -13.44 10.12 -7.22
CA VAL A 289 -13.55 10.02 -5.75
C VAL A 289 -14.76 10.80 -5.25
N ARG A 290 -15.08 11.95 -5.84
CA ARG A 290 -16.28 12.74 -5.52
C ARG A 290 -17.54 11.93 -5.75
N ASP A 291 -17.64 11.28 -6.89
CA ASP A 291 -18.79 10.45 -7.24
C ASP A 291 -19.01 9.29 -6.25
N ILE A 292 -17.94 8.79 -5.60
CA ILE A 292 -18.01 7.73 -4.58
C ILE A 292 -18.34 8.30 -3.20
N VAL A 293 -17.56 9.28 -2.73
CA VAL A 293 -17.68 9.83 -1.37
C VAL A 293 -18.97 10.60 -1.18
N ALA A 294 -19.41 11.36 -2.17
CA ALA A 294 -20.66 12.12 -2.14
C ALA A 294 -21.85 11.39 -2.77
N ALA A 295 -21.72 10.09 -3.08
CA ALA A 295 -22.79 9.31 -3.71
C ALA A 295 -24.12 9.38 -2.94
N SER A 296 -25.21 9.59 -3.67
CA SER A 296 -26.57 9.63 -3.14
C SER A 296 -27.56 9.08 -4.17
N GLY A 297 -28.69 8.54 -3.70
CA GLY A 297 -29.72 7.97 -4.55
C GLY A 297 -29.78 6.46 -4.53
N ALA A 298 -30.39 5.89 -5.57
CA ALA A 298 -30.54 4.45 -5.78
C ALA A 298 -29.42 3.90 -6.71
N ILE A 299 -29.18 2.60 -6.65
CA ILE A 299 -28.07 1.92 -7.37
C ILE A 299 -28.21 2.05 -8.88
N ASP A 300 -29.43 1.99 -9.41
CA ASP A 300 -29.73 2.08 -10.84
C ASP A 300 -29.38 3.44 -11.46
N VAL A 301 -29.42 4.50 -10.65
CA VAL A 301 -29.09 5.87 -11.07
C VAL A 301 -27.65 6.24 -10.71
N HIS A 302 -27.20 5.83 -9.52
CA HIS A 302 -25.88 6.16 -8.98
C HIS A 302 -25.18 4.92 -8.43
N PRO A 303 -24.56 4.07 -9.28
CA PRO A 303 -23.88 2.84 -8.86
C PRO A 303 -22.88 3.00 -7.71
N PRO A 304 -22.13 4.13 -7.56
CA PRO A 304 -21.22 4.33 -6.43
C PRO A 304 -21.85 4.25 -5.04
N VAL A 305 -23.18 4.37 -4.89
CA VAL A 305 -23.87 4.17 -3.60
C VAL A 305 -23.66 2.75 -3.05
N VAL A 306 -23.25 1.79 -3.88
CA VAL A 306 -22.90 0.42 -3.47
C VAL A 306 -21.76 0.40 -2.45
N TRP A 307 -20.80 1.33 -2.52
CA TRP A 307 -19.73 1.46 -1.55
C TRP A 307 -20.26 1.62 -0.12
N TYR A 308 -21.37 2.34 0.06
CA TYR A 308 -21.99 2.57 1.37
C TYR A 308 -22.54 1.30 2.05
N ARG A 309 -22.67 0.19 1.33
CA ARG A 309 -23.01 -1.12 1.94
C ARG A 309 -21.90 -1.61 2.86
N GLN A 310 -20.67 -1.43 2.44
CA GLN A 310 -19.47 -1.91 3.17
C GLN A 310 -19.06 -0.96 4.29
N VAL A 311 -19.41 0.34 4.15
CA VAL A 311 -19.12 1.39 5.13
C VAL A 311 -20.44 1.91 5.73
N ALA A 312 -21.12 1.05 6.50
CA ALA A 312 -22.50 1.29 6.93
C ALA A 312 -22.66 2.43 7.94
N ASP A 313 -21.64 2.70 8.77
CA ASP A 313 -21.70 3.74 9.81
C ASP A 313 -20.74 4.90 9.51
N THR A 314 -20.94 6.00 10.24
CA THR A 314 -20.17 7.25 10.11
C THR A 314 -18.66 7.03 10.26
N PHE A 315 -18.26 6.15 11.17
CA PHE A 315 -16.84 5.95 11.48
C PHE A 315 -16.15 5.09 10.42
N SER A 316 -16.80 4.03 9.97
CA SER A 316 -16.27 3.22 8.87
C SER A 316 -16.13 4.00 7.57
N ARG A 317 -17.08 4.94 7.28
CA ARG A 317 -16.98 5.87 6.12
C ARG A 317 -15.76 6.76 6.21
N LEU A 318 -15.55 7.35 7.39
CA LEU A 318 -14.37 8.17 7.64
C LEU A 318 -13.08 7.37 7.52
N GLU A 319 -13.00 6.22 8.19
CA GLU A 319 -11.79 5.40 8.26
C GLU A 319 -11.38 4.90 6.87
N ASP A 320 -12.35 4.36 6.09
CA ASP A 320 -12.10 3.93 4.72
C ASP A 320 -11.71 5.13 3.81
N THR A 321 -12.41 6.27 3.90
CA THR A 321 -12.06 7.48 3.12
C THR A 321 -10.64 7.94 3.40
N SER A 322 -10.26 8.00 4.67
CA SER A 322 -8.92 8.44 5.09
C SER A 322 -7.84 7.47 4.62
N GLN A 323 -8.07 6.18 4.75
CA GLN A 323 -7.12 5.14 4.39
C GLN A 323 -6.97 5.01 2.87
N LEU A 324 -8.09 4.99 2.13
CA LEU A 324 -8.10 4.81 0.67
C LEU A 324 -7.52 6.00 -0.07
N PHE A 325 -7.96 7.21 0.30
CA PHE A 325 -7.73 8.39 -0.52
C PHE A 325 -6.70 9.35 0.07
N LEU A 326 -6.49 9.33 1.38
CA LEU A 326 -5.49 10.20 2.03
C LEU A 326 -4.24 9.44 2.49
N GLY A 327 -4.25 8.10 2.47
CA GLY A 327 -3.15 7.31 3.00
C GLY A 327 -2.97 7.46 4.52
N GLN A 328 -4.05 7.78 5.25
CA GLN A 328 -4.02 8.08 6.68
C GLN A 328 -4.81 7.04 7.48
N ARG A 329 -4.13 6.30 8.35
CA ARG A 329 -4.73 5.34 9.29
C ARG A 329 -5.11 6.03 10.57
N ILE A 330 -6.31 6.62 10.63
CA ILE A 330 -6.75 7.46 11.77
C ILE A 330 -7.56 6.71 12.83
N GLN A 331 -7.79 5.41 12.69
CA GLN A 331 -8.67 4.61 13.55
C GLN A 331 -8.30 4.72 15.04
N CYS A 332 -7.00 4.82 15.37
CA CYS A 332 -6.55 4.97 16.75
C CYS A 332 -7.07 6.24 17.40
N ALA A 333 -7.23 7.32 16.62
CA ALA A 333 -7.72 8.61 17.12
C ALA A 333 -9.20 8.59 17.54
N ARG A 334 -9.95 7.53 17.24
CA ARG A 334 -11.32 7.33 17.71
C ARG A 334 -11.43 7.21 19.23
N CYS A 335 -10.48 6.51 19.87
CA CYS A 335 -10.54 6.20 21.30
C CYS A 335 -9.59 7.05 22.15
N HIS A 336 -8.45 7.43 21.58
CA HIS A 336 -7.40 8.23 22.22
C HIS A 336 -6.63 8.99 21.13
N HIS A 337 -5.77 9.93 21.51
CA HIS A 337 -4.86 10.57 20.56
C HIS A 337 -4.05 9.53 19.81
N HIS A 338 -3.83 9.75 18.51
CA HIS A 338 -3.13 8.80 17.67
C HIS A 338 -1.70 8.54 18.20
N PRO A 339 -1.29 7.27 18.41
CA PRO A 339 -0.02 6.98 19.10
C PRO A 339 1.23 7.33 18.29
N PHE A 340 1.12 7.49 16.97
CA PHE A 340 2.24 7.74 16.06
C PHE A 340 2.06 8.98 15.18
N GLU A 341 1.00 9.76 15.43
CA GLU A 341 0.63 10.95 14.68
C GLU A 341 0.17 12.06 15.62
N LYS A 342 0.09 13.28 15.10
CA LYS A 342 -0.39 14.45 15.83
C LYS A 342 -1.90 14.50 16.02
N TRP A 343 -2.65 13.58 15.41
CA TRP A 343 -4.11 13.61 15.36
C TRP A 343 -4.73 13.31 16.73
N ALA A 344 -5.51 14.25 17.21
CA ALA A 344 -6.27 14.12 18.43
C ALA A 344 -7.64 13.46 18.18
N GLN A 345 -8.30 13.03 19.24
CA GLN A 345 -9.67 12.56 19.19
C GLN A 345 -10.61 13.62 18.60
N LYS A 346 -10.39 14.90 18.89
CA LYS A 346 -11.13 16.03 18.32
C LYS A 346 -11.07 16.03 16.79
N ASP A 347 -9.87 15.86 16.19
CA ASP A 347 -9.67 15.87 14.74
C ASP A 347 -10.43 14.72 14.08
N TYR A 348 -10.40 13.53 14.70
CA TYR A 348 -11.17 12.38 14.25
C TYR A 348 -12.68 12.66 14.20
N PHE A 349 -13.25 13.22 15.28
CA PHE A 349 -14.68 13.49 15.33
C PHE A 349 -15.08 14.69 14.47
N GLN A 350 -14.23 15.67 14.26
CA GLN A 350 -14.46 16.73 13.28
C GLN A 350 -14.53 16.15 11.86
N MET A 351 -13.61 15.27 11.48
CA MET A 351 -13.70 14.57 10.19
C MET A 351 -14.93 13.65 10.10
N ALA A 352 -15.28 12.93 11.18
CA ALA A 352 -16.47 12.07 11.20
C ALA A 352 -17.76 12.86 10.95
N SER A 353 -17.80 14.13 11.36
CA SER A 353 -19.00 14.96 11.20
C SER A 353 -19.40 15.22 9.75
N PHE A 354 -18.48 15.10 8.77
CA PHE A 354 -18.82 15.16 7.34
C PHE A 354 -19.81 14.06 6.92
N PHE A 355 -19.78 12.91 7.59
CA PHE A 355 -20.66 11.79 7.29
C PHE A 355 -21.89 11.68 8.22
N SER A 356 -22.05 12.60 9.18
CA SER A 356 -23.09 12.52 10.22
C SER A 356 -24.52 12.56 9.68
N GLN A 357 -24.70 13.21 8.53
CA GLN A 357 -26.01 13.37 7.88
C GLN A 357 -26.36 12.25 6.90
N VAL A 358 -25.42 11.35 6.60
CA VAL A 358 -25.65 10.26 5.65
C VAL A 358 -26.56 9.21 6.27
N LYS A 359 -27.70 8.99 5.65
CA LYS A 359 -28.70 8.02 6.04
C LYS A 359 -28.99 7.05 4.90
N THR A 360 -29.53 5.90 5.26
CA THR A 360 -29.95 4.87 4.32
C THR A 360 -31.39 4.49 4.55
N LYS A 361 -32.10 4.09 3.49
CA LYS A 361 -33.44 3.49 3.55
C LYS A 361 -33.53 2.34 2.54
N PRO A 362 -34.41 1.36 2.76
CA PRO A 362 -34.70 0.32 1.76
C PRO A 362 -35.12 0.92 0.43
N GLY A 363 -34.64 0.32 -0.67
CA GLY A 363 -35.12 0.63 -2.03
C GLY A 363 -36.36 -0.16 -2.43
N GLN A 364 -36.63 -0.20 -3.73
CA GLN A 364 -37.79 -0.92 -4.27
C GLN A 364 -37.49 -2.40 -4.53
N SER A 365 -36.21 -2.72 -4.81
CA SER A 365 -35.75 -4.08 -5.05
C SER A 365 -35.24 -4.74 -3.76
N PRO A 366 -35.33 -6.07 -3.64
CA PRO A 366 -34.72 -6.78 -2.52
C PRO A 366 -33.23 -6.42 -2.38
N ASP A 367 -32.78 -6.22 -1.13
CA ASP A 367 -31.38 -5.85 -0.81
C ASP A 367 -30.88 -4.53 -1.41
N GLU A 368 -31.80 -3.73 -2.00
CA GLU A 368 -31.47 -2.39 -2.47
C GLU A 368 -31.43 -1.40 -1.30
N THR A 369 -30.42 -0.55 -1.30
CA THR A 369 -30.25 0.53 -0.31
C THR A 369 -30.17 1.87 -1.04
N ILE A 370 -31.03 2.79 -0.65
CA ILE A 370 -30.97 4.19 -1.10
C ILE A 370 -30.19 5.01 -0.08
N VAL A 371 -29.18 5.72 -0.53
CA VAL A 371 -28.37 6.63 0.28
C VAL A 371 -28.89 8.06 0.10
N PHE A 372 -29.04 8.80 1.19
CA PHE A 372 -29.47 10.20 1.15
C PHE A 372 -28.85 11.01 2.29
N THR A 373 -28.76 12.32 2.11
CA THR A 373 -28.31 13.27 3.13
C THR A 373 -29.52 13.83 3.86
N SER A 374 -29.55 13.65 5.20
CA SER A 374 -30.61 14.23 6.04
C SER A 374 -30.37 15.71 6.24
N MET A 375 -31.52 16.46 6.44
CA MET A 375 -31.42 17.88 6.78
C MET A 375 -30.86 18.10 8.18
N GLY A 376 -30.24 19.25 8.42
CA GLY A 376 -29.71 19.69 9.71
C GLY A 376 -28.26 20.17 9.60
N ALA A 377 -27.66 20.54 10.72
CA ALA A 377 -26.25 20.89 10.76
C ALA A 377 -25.39 19.63 10.93
N PRO A 378 -24.33 19.43 10.11
CA PRO A 378 -23.44 18.29 10.27
C PRO A 378 -22.64 18.46 11.59
N ARG A 379 -22.74 17.48 12.49
CA ARG A 379 -22.11 17.51 13.81
C ARG A 379 -21.70 16.12 14.25
N ALA A 380 -20.61 16.08 15.01
CA ALA A 380 -20.26 14.92 15.82
C ALA A 380 -20.08 15.36 17.27
N SER A 381 -20.43 14.50 18.21
CA SER A 381 -20.20 14.75 19.63
C SER A 381 -18.86 14.20 20.06
N HIS A 382 -18.04 15.01 20.68
CA HIS A 382 -16.80 14.52 21.32
C HIS A 382 -17.17 13.55 22.45
N PRO A 383 -16.68 12.28 22.41
CA PRO A 383 -17.19 11.24 23.30
C PRO A 383 -16.94 11.49 24.79
N LYS A 384 -15.93 12.28 25.13
CA LYS A 384 -15.54 12.57 26.51
C LYS A 384 -16.13 13.88 27.02
N THR A 385 -16.03 14.95 26.22
CA THR A 385 -16.43 16.30 26.66
C THR A 385 -17.89 16.61 26.33
N GLY A 386 -18.51 15.87 25.42
CA GLY A 386 -19.85 16.18 24.89
C GLY A 386 -19.86 17.40 23.96
N GLU A 387 -18.70 18.01 23.64
CA GLU A 387 -18.60 19.14 22.73
C GLU A 387 -19.18 18.80 21.35
N SER A 388 -20.02 19.68 20.83
CA SER A 388 -20.58 19.53 19.47
C SER A 388 -19.57 20.07 18.45
N LEU A 389 -18.97 19.18 17.68
CA LEU A 389 -17.90 19.47 16.74
C LEU A 389 -18.44 19.68 15.32
N LYS A 390 -18.02 20.77 14.67
CA LYS A 390 -18.26 21.07 13.26
C LYS A 390 -17.30 20.29 12.37
N PRO A 391 -17.66 20.05 11.08
CA PRO A 391 -16.74 19.41 10.12
C PRO A 391 -15.45 20.19 9.93
N ALA A 392 -14.33 19.49 9.96
CA ALA A 392 -13.03 20.00 9.56
C ALA A 392 -12.17 18.83 9.04
N GLY A 393 -11.40 19.07 7.99
CA GLY A 393 -10.37 18.15 7.53
C GLY A 393 -9.16 18.14 8.49
N LEU A 394 -8.26 17.18 8.30
CA LEU A 394 -7.00 17.10 9.06
C LEU A 394 -6.13 18.32 8.72
N ASP A 395 -5.83 19.16 9.71
CA ASP A 395 -5.22 20.50 9.52
C ASP A 395 -6.03 21.45 8.62
N GLY A 396 -7.28 21.10 8.30
CA GLY A 396 -8.14 21.89 7.44
C GLY A 396 -8.98 22.92 8.20
N PRO A 397 -9.60 23.85 7.47
CA PRO A 397 -10.51 24.82 8.08
C PRO A 397 -11.80 24.14 8.57
N VAL A 398 -12.38 24.73 9.61
CA VAL A 398 -13.71 24.35 10.09
C VAL A 398 -14.77 24.83 9.07
N ILE A 399 -15.67 23.94 8.66
CA ILE A 399 -16.78 24.29 7.77
C ILE A 399 -17.89 24.95 8.59
N GLU A 400 -18.32 26.15 8.19
CA GLU A 400 -19.32 26.93 8.90
C GLU A 400 -20.75 26.51 8.53
N ASP A 401 -21.71 26.77 9.41
CA ASP A 401 -23.13 26.37 9.26
C ASP A 401 -23.86 27.06 8.09
N SER A 402 -23.28 28.12 7.55
CA SER A 402 -23.79 28.82 6.37
C SER A 402 -23.64 28.04 5.08
N ASP A 403 -22.72 27.06 5.06
CA ASP A 403 -22.59 26.15 3.92
C ASP A 403 -23.71 25.10 3.94
N ARG A 404 -24.67 25.25 3.03
CA ARG A 404 -25.83 24.36 2.91
C ARG A 404 -25.63 23.21 1.93
N ARG A 405 -24.41 23.05 1.39
CA ARG A 405 -24.06 21.93 0.50
C ARG A 405 -24.03 20.62 1.29
N ASP A 406 -24.03 19.52 0.57
CA ASP A 406 -23.72 18.23 1.19
C ASP A 406 -22.31 18.30 1.83
N PRO A 407 -22.19 18.02 3.13
CA PRO A 407 -20.87 18.12 3.80
C PRO A 407 -19.78 17.27 3.15
N ARG A 408 -20.16 16.18 2.49
CA ARG A 408 -19.21 15.31 1.77
C ARG A 408 -18.58 15.99 0.56
N GLU A 409 -19.31 16.90 -0.10
CA GLU A 409 -18.75 17.74 -1.17
C GLU A 409 -17.64 18.65 -0.62
N ALA A 410 -17.88 19.27 0.52
CA ALA A 410 -16.86 20.09 1.18
C ALA A 410 -15.66 19.27 1.65
N LEU A 411 -15.88 18.00 2.05
CA LEU A 411 -14.78 17.08 2.36
C LEU A 411 -13.91 16.83 1.12
N VAL A 412 -14.51 16.53 -0.02
CA VAL A 412 -13.76 16.30 -1.26
C VAL A 412 -13.05 17.57 -1.73
N ASP A 413 -13.72 18.73 -1.65
CA ASP A 413 -13.07 20.02 -1.97
C ASP A 413 -11.79 20.24 -1.14
N TRP A 414 -11.84 19.93 0.17
CA TRP A 414 -10.65 19.98 1.02
C TRP A 414 -9.61 18.91 0.63
N MET A 415 -10.04 17.70 0.27
CA MET A 415 -9.11 16.62 -0.13
C MET A 415 -8.28 17.01 -1.35
N VAL A 416 -8.90 17.65 -2.34
CA VAL A 416 -8.26 18.04 -3.62
C VAL A 416 -7.64 19.42 -3.60
N ASP A 417 -7.76 20.15 -2.49
CA ASP A 417 -7.12 21.47 -2.33
C ASP A 417 -5.60 21.38 -2.48
N LYS A 418 -5.01 22.36 -3.15
CA LYS A 418 -3.56 22.40 -3.41
C LYS A 418 -2.70 22.43 -2.14
N GLN A 419 -3.25 22.90 -1.03
CA GLN A 419 -2.57 22.88 0.27
C GLN A 419 -2.62 21.51 0.93
N ASN A 420 -3.59 20.65 0.58
CA ASN A 420 -3.69 19.29 1.03
C ASN A 420 -2.85 18.37 0.14
N ARG A 421 -1.70 17.95 0.67
CA ARG A 421 -0.78 17.06 -0.07
C ARG A 421 -1.10 15.57 0.10
N PHE A 422 -2.00 15.19 1.02
CA PHE A 422 -2.27 13.78 1.32
C PHE A 422 -2.88 13.06 0.12
N PHE A 423 -3.90 13.64 -0.50
CA PHE A 423 -4.65 13.04 -1.59
C PHE A 423 -3.76 12.74 -2.80
N ALA A 424 -3.06 13.74 -3.32
CA ALA A 424 -2.19 13.56 -4.47
C ALA A 424 -1.03 12.60 -4.20
N LYS A 425 -0.40 12.69 -3.01
CA LYS A 425 0.69 11.79 -2.61
C LYS A 425 0.22 10.35 -2.44
N SER A 426 -0.95 10.13 -1.84
CA SER A 426 -1.50 8.80 -1.60
C SER A 426 -1.72 8.05 -2.92
N ILE A 427 -2.41 8.68 -3.87
CA ILE A 427 -2.67 8.05 -5.16
C ILE A 427 -1.40 7.87 -6.00
N SER A 428 -0.49 8.85 -5.99
CA SER A 428 0.80 8.75 -6.68
C SER A 428 1.64 7.60 -6.14
N ASN A 429 1.71 7.42 -4.83
CA ASN A 429 2.42 6.31 -4.19
C ASN A 429 1.81 4.95 -4.55
N ARG A 430 0.48 4.85 -4.59
CA ARG A 430 -0.24 3.63 -4.97
C ARG A 430 0.05 3.21 -6.40
N TYR A 431 0.04 4.18 -7.35
CA TYR A 431 0.39 3.90 -8.74
C TYR A 431 1.89 3.61 -8.89
N TRP A 432 2.76 4.33 -8.21
CA TRP A 432 4.19 4.01 -8.16
C TRP A 432 4.44 2.57 -7.69
N LYS A 433 3.82 2.16 -6.58
CA LYS A 433 3.89 0.79 -6.07
C LYS A 433 3.43 -0.24 -7.10
N HIS A 434 2.33 0.05 -7.82
CA HIS A 434 1.83 -0.86 -8.85
C HIS A 434 2.89 -1.15 -9.92
N PHE A 435 3.55 -0.11 -10.44
CA PHE A 435 4.54 -0.26 -11.52
C PHE A 435 5.90 -0.73 -11.01
N MET A 436 6.36 -0.27 -9.87
CA MET A 436 7.71 -0.53 -9.36
C MET A 436 7.77 -1.66 -8.34
N GLY A 437 6.63 -2.27 -7.97
CA GLY A 437 6.54 -3.37 -7.01
C GLY A 437 6.69 -2.96 -5.55
N ARG A 438 7.15 -1.73 -5.27
CA ARG A 438 7.29 -1.15 -3.93
C ARG A 438 6.89 0.31 -3.93
N GLY A 439 6.15 0.74 -2.92
CA GLY A 439 5.81 2.15 -2.70
C GLY A 439 7.00 2.96 -2.20
N LEU A 440 6.93 4.26 -2.39
CA LEU A 440 7.86 5.20 -1.76
C LEU A 440 7.57 5.29 -0.25
N VAL A 441 6.31 5.11 0.13
CA VAL A 441 5.84 4.86 1.50
C VAL A 441 5.26 3.46 1.55
N GLU A 442 5.69 2.67 2.53
CA GLU A 442 5.17 1.31 2.79
C GLU A 442 4.76 1.15 4.26
N PRO A 443 3.58 0.63 4.55
CA PRO A 443 2.48 0.34 3.61
C PRO A 443 1.97 1.61 2.92
N GLU A 444 1.38 1.49 1.71
CA GLU A 444 0.96 2.62 0.88
C GLU A 444 -0.13 3.51 1.50
N ASP A 445 -0.81 3.01 2.50
CA ASP A 445 -1.89 3.67 3.24
C ASP A 445 -1.44 4.17 4.64
N ASP A 446 -0.12 4.30 4.86
CA ASP A 446 0.47 4.71 6.13
C ASP A 446 1.45 5.88 5.95
N MET A 447 0.92 7.00 5.44
CA MET A 447 1.67 8.22 5.12
C MET A 447 1.85 9.15 6.33
N ARG A 448 2.19 8.59 7.49
CA ARG A 448 2.46 9.40 8.70
C ARG A 448 3.83 10.03 8.65
N VAL A 449 3.98 11.12 9.42
CA VAL A 449 5.26 11.83 9.58
C VAL A 449 6.37 10.88 10.04
N THR A 450 6.03 9.88 10.85
CA THR A 450 6.97 8.88 11.39
C THR A 450 7.34 7.77 10.42
N ASN A 451 6.70 7.73 9.25
CA ASN A 451 6.99 6.81 8.15
C ASN A 451 7.30 7.59 6.86
N PRO A 452 8.45 8.29 6.80
CA PRO A 452 8.79 9.15 5.67
C PRO A 452 9.01 8.33 4.39
N PRO A 453 8.70 8.91 3.22
CA PRO A 453 8.96 8.27 1.94
C PRO A 453 10.47 8.01 1.73
N SER A 454 10.77 6.92 1.04
CA SER A 454 12.15 6.55 0.68
C SER A 454 12.82 7.54 -0.28
N ASN A 455 12.05 8.30 -1.03
CA ASN A 455 12.47 9.43 -1.86
C ASN A 455 11.38 10.51 -1.81
N PRO A 456 11.51 11.52 -0.92
CA PRO A 456 10.52 12.59 -0.79
C PRO A 456 10.36 13.43 -2.06
N GLU A 457 11.46 13.76 -2.73
CA GLU A 457 11.46 14.57 -3.95
C GLU A 457 10.72 13.87 -5.09
N LEU A 458 10.87 12.56 -5.20
CA LEU A 458 10.14 11.76 -6.19
C LEU A 458 8.65 11.74 -5.89
N LEU A 459 8.26 11.53 -4.63
CA LEU A 459 6.85 11.53 -4.25
C LEU A 459 6.20 12.90 -4.50
N ASP A 460 6.92 13.98 -4.23
CA ASP A 460 6.46 15.33 -4.51
C ASP A 460 6.35 15.57 -6.03
N ALA A 461 7.32 15.15 -6.83
CA ALA A 461 7.29 15.29 -8.28
C ALA A 461 6.11 14.55 -8.92
N LEU A 462 5.82 13.31 -8.45
CA LEU A 462 4.66 12.54 -8.91
C LEU A 462 3.33 13.20 -8.52
N ALA A 463 3.21 13.70 -7.29
CA ALA A 463 2.02 14.38 -6.81
C ALA A 463 1.79 15.72 -7.53
N ASP A 464 2.85 16.48 -7.78
CA ASP A 464 2.79 17.73 -8.53
C ASP A 464 2.37 17.48 -9.98
N GLN A 465 2.93 16.46 -10.63
CA GLN A 465 2.54 16.09 -11.98
C GLN A 465 1.05 15.72 -12.05
N LEU A 466 0.56 14.91 -11.10
CA LEU A 466 -0.84 14.49 -11.04
C LEU A 466 -1.77 15.70 -10.87
N THR A 467 -1.44 16.62 -9.96
CA THR A 467 -2.26 17.84 -9.75
C THR A 467 -2.21 18.79 -10.95
N HIS A 468 -1.05 18.96 -11.61
CA HIS A 468 -0.92 19.80 -12.81
C HIS A 468 -1.64 19.22 -14.03
N SER A 469 -1.81 17.91 -14.10
CA SER A 469 -2.60 17.24 -15.15
C SER A 469 -4.09 17.16 -14.83
N ASN A 470 -4.60 17.87 -13.81
CA ASN A 470 -5.98 17.77 -13.33
C ASN A 470 -6.37 16.33 -12.99
N TYR A 471 -5.53 15.66 -12.23
CA TYR A 471 -5.74 14.27 -11.76
C TYR A 471 -5.93 13.23 -12.87
N ASP A 472 -5.30 13.46 -14.04
CA ASP A 472 -5.25 12.51 -15.15
C ASP A 472 -4.35 11.31 -14.81
N LEU A 473 -4.97 10.16 -14.53
CA LEU A 473 -4.24 8.94 -14.18
C LEU A 473 -3.46 8.35 -15.36
N LYS A 474 -3.98 8.45 -16.59
CA LYS A 474 -3.24 7.97 -17.78
C LYS A 474 -1.98 8.82 -18.01
N ALA A 475 -2.03 10.14 -17.73
CA ALA A 475 -0.86 11.00 -17.79
C ALA A 475 0.21 10.60 -16.77
N LEU A 476 -0.19 10.28 -15.52
CA LEU A 476 0.72 9.78 -14.50
C LEU A 476 1.37 8.44 -14.92
N ILE A 477 0.55 7.48 -15.37
CA ILE A 477 1.01 6.17 -15.85
C ILE A 477 2.00 6.34 -17.02
N ARG A 478 1.64 7.17 -18.00
CA ARG A 478 2.49 7.48 -19.15
C ARG A 478 3.87 7.97 -18.73
N SER A 479 3.92 8.86 -17.75
CA SER A 479 5.17 9.39 -17.23
C SER A 479 6.01 8.34 -16.52
N ILE A 480 5.38 7.48 -15.72
CA ILE A 480 6.08 6.39 -15.03
C ILE A 480 6.64 5.40 -16.06
N CYS A 481 5.82 4.89 -16.99
CA CYS A 481 6.24 3.86 -17.95
C CYS A 481 7.28 4.36 -18.97
N ASN A 482 7.28 5.67 -19.30
CA ASN A 482 8.29 6.29 -20.16
C ASN A 482 9.56 6.69 -19.41
N SER A 483 9.59 6.64 -18.08
CA SER A 483 10.80 6.95 -17.33
C SER A 483 11.89 5.89 -17.58
N ARG A 484 13.15 6.33 -17.60
CA ARG A 484 14.29 5.41 -17.62
C ARG A 484 14.24 4.45 -16.43
N VAL A 485 13.84 4.94 -15.27
CA VAL A 485 13.78 4.15 -14.03
C VAL A 485 12.84 2.94 -14.15
N TYR A 486 11.67 3.10 -14.77
CA TYR A 486 10.77 1.99 -15.04
C TYR A 486 11.35 1.00 -16.06
N GLN A 487 12.11 1.50 -17.02
CA GLN A 487 12.69 0.71 -18.12
C GLN A 487 14.05 0.09 -17.78
N LEU A 488 14.53 0.22 -16.55
CA LEU A 488 15.77 -0.44 -16.12
C LEU A 488 15.62 -1.96 -16.16
N ASP A 489 16.75 -2.64 -16.36
CA ASP A 489 16.87 -4.08 -16.22
C ASP A 489 16.72 -4.50 -14.75
N THR A 490 16.31 -5.74 -14.53
CA THR A 490 16.27 -6.38 -13.22
C THR A 490 17.62 -6.89 -12.77
N GLU A 491 18.55 -7.16 -13.71
CA GLU A 491 19.87 -7.66 -13.39
C GLU A 491 20.71 -6.59 -12.67
N PRO A 492 21.25 -6.93 -11.49
CA PRO A 492 22.16 -6.03 -10.79
C PRO A 492 23.50 -5.95 -11.51
N ASN A 493 24.13 -4.78 -11.45
CA ASN A 493 25.49 -4.60 -11.97
C ASN A 493 26.59 -4.97 -10.95
N GLY A 494 26.26 -5.79 -9.96
CA GLY A 494 27.15 -6.22 -8.88
C GLY A 494 27.17 -5.27 -7.69
N GLU A 495 27.34 -3.99 -7.89
CA GLU A 495 27.41 -3.00 -6.80
C GLU A 495 26.02 -2.57 -6.30
N ASN A 496 25.01 -2.49 -7.18
CA ASN A 496 23.65 -2.16 -6.78
C ASN A 496 22.83 -3.35 -6.27
N LEU A 497 23.42 -4.54 -6.10
CA LEU A 497 22.76 -5.72 -5.53
C LEU A 497 22.19 -5.46 -4.13
N ARG A 498 22.84 -4.58 -3.36
CA ARG A 498 22.41 -4.20 -2.01
C ARG A 498 21.31 -3.18 -1.96
N ASP A 499 20.98 -2.56 -3.09
CA ASP A 499 19.84 -1.65 -3.19
C ASP A 499 18.53 -2.43 -3.28
N ARG A 500 17.57 -2.09 -2.40
CA ARG A 500 16.23 -2.71 -2.36
C ARG A 500 15.10 -1.69 -2.41
N LYS A 501 15.41 -0.36 -2.45
CA LYS A 501 14.37 0.67 -2.35
C LYS A 501 14.70 2.01 -3.02
N CYS A 502 15.91 2.17 -3.58
CA CYS A 502 16.29 3.41 -4.26
C CYS A 502 16.06 3.36 -5.78
N ASN A 503 15.51 2.26 -6.29
CA ASN A 503 15.16 2.07 -7.70
C ASN A 503 16.37 2.20 -8.65
N SER A 504 17.54 1.72 -8.24
CA SER A 504 18.72 1.64 -9.10
C SER A 504 18.62 0.59 -10.20
N ARG A 505 17.65 -0.28 -10.10
CA ARG A 505 17.23 -1.30 -11.08
C ARG A 505 15.73 -1.53 -10.97
N HIS A 506 15.13 -2.18 -11.93
CA HIS A 506 13.77 -2.68 -11.77
C HIS A 506 13.77 -3.88 -10.80
N TYR A 507 12.83 -3.93 -9.85
CA TYR A 507 12.71 -5.06 -8.94
C TYR A 507 11.67 -6.05 -9.47
N PRO A 508 12.00 -7.35 -9.64
CA PRO A 508 11.02 -8.34 -10.04
C PRO A 508 9.88 -8.39 -9.04
N LYS A 509 8.65 -8.32 -9.52
CA LYS A 509 7.45 -8.43 -8.70
C LYS A 509 6.64 -9.66 -9.10
N ARG A 510 6.12 -10.37 -8.11
CA ARG A 510 5.24 -11.50 -8.37
C ARG A 510 3.91 -10.99 -8.96
N LEU A 511 3.38 -11.70 -9.95
CA LEU A 511 2.07 -11.42 -10.50
C LEU A 511 0.96 -11.66 -9.46
N GLY A 512 -0.11 -10.90 -9.51
CA GLY A 512 -1.30 -11.11 -8.69
C GLY A 512 -2.06 -12.39 -9.07
N ALA A 513 -2.96 -12.84 -8.19
CA ALA A 513 -3.70 -14.07 -8.38
C ALA A 513 -4.49 -14.11 -9.69
N GLU A 514 -5.16 -13.00 -10.01
CA GLU A 514 -5.94 -12.84 -11.24
C GLU A 514 -5.03 -12.81 -12.48
N GLU A 515 -3.91 -12.08 -12.40
CA GLU A 515 -2.91 -12.00 -13.47
C GLU A 515 -2.27 -13.36 -13.76
N ILE A 516 -1.96 -14.15 -12.71
CA ILE A 516 -1.41 -15.50 -12.88
C ILE A 516 -2.44 -16.42 -13.54
N LEU A 517 -3.70 -16.41 -13.07
CA LEU A 517 -4.73 -17.28 -13.63
C LEU A 517 -5.02 -16.95 -15.10
N ASP A 518 -5.17 -15.64 -15.41
CA ASP A 518 -5.37 -15.19 -16.78
C ASP A 518 -4.16 -15.51 -17.69
N SER A 519 -2.93 -15.40 -17.16
CA SER A 519 -1.70 -15.78 -17.88
C SER A 519 -1.63 -17.29 -18.12
N VAL A 520 -2.03 -18.12 -17.15
CA VAL A 520 -2.11 -19.58 -17.32
C VAL A 520 -3.13 -19.91 -18.40
N ASP A 521 -4.33 -19.35 -18.35
CA ASP A 521 -5.38 -19.58 -19.32
C ASP A 521 -4.95 -19.16 -20.75
N GLN A 522 -4.35 -17.98 -20.87
CA GLN A 522 -3.84 -17.46 -22.14
C GLN A 522 -2.70 -18.33 -22.70
N PHE A 523 -1.72 -18.69 -21.86
CA PHE A 523 -0.56 -19.48 -22.26
C PHE A 523 -0.94 -20.89 -22.66
N THR A 524 -1.83 -21.54 -21.91
CA THR A 524 -2.28 -22.90 -22.19
C THR A 524 -3.35 -22.97 -23.28
N ALA A 525 -3.86 -21.83 -23.76
CA ALA A 525 -5.00 -21.74 -24.69
C ALA A 525 -6.28 -22.40 -24.13
N THR A 526 -6.51 -22.28 -22.83
CA THR A 526 -7.70 -22.79 -22.12
C THR A 526 -8.46 -21.66 -21.46
N SER A 527 -9.53 -21.98 -20.74
CA SER A 527 -10.25 -20.97 -19.96
C SER A 527 -10.75 -21.54 -18.64
N THR A 528 -10.75 -20.70 -17.60
CA THR A 528 -11.39 -21.01 -16.32
C THR A 528 -12.85 -20.58 -16.37
N ALA A 529 -13.76 -21.49 -15.97
CA ALA A 529 -15.18 -21.16 -15.84
C ALA A 529 -15.49 -20.58 -14.46
N PHE A 530 -16.26 -19.50 -14.42
CA PHE A 530 -16.78 -18.90 -13.18
C PHE A 530 -18.31 -18.97 -13.16
N ASP A 531 -18.85 -19.32 -11.98
CA ASP A 531 -20.29 -19.49 -11.81
C ASP A 531 -21.07 -18.24 -12.24
N SER A 532 -22.08 -18.43 -13.10
CA SER A 532 -22.94 -17.35 -13.59
C SER A 532 -22.23 -16.24 -14.38
N MET A 533 -21.03 -16.51 -14.92
CA MET A 533 -20.32 -15.64 -15.85
C MET A 533 -20.34 -16.22 -17.27
N PRO A 534 -20.22 -15.39 -18.31
CA PRO A 534 -20.03 -15.87 -19.67
C PRO A 534 -18.78 -16.76 -19.80
N ALA A 535 -18.80 -17.68 -20.77
CA ALA A 535 -17.61 -18.45 -21.10
C ALA A 535 -16.44 -17.51 -21.45
N ASN A 536 -15.23 -17.91 -21.13
CA ASN A 536 -14.00 -17.14 -21.34
C ASN A 536 -13.93 -15.80 -20.58
N THR A 537 -14.72 -15.63 -19.50
CA THR A 537 -14.55 -14.47 -18.62
C THR A 537 -13.20 -14.59 -17.92
N ARG A 538 -12.38 -13.54 -18.01
CA ARG A 538 -11.10 -13.46 -17.32
C ARG A 538 -11.27 -13.26 -15.81
N ALA A 539 -10.31 -13.71 -15.02
CA ALA A 539 -10.30 -13.47 -13.57
C ALA A 539 -10.25 -11.97 -13.25
N ALA A 540 -9.49 -11.18 -14.04
CA ALA A 540 -9.42 -9.72 -13.92
C ALA A 540 -10.73 -9.01 -14.32
N ALA A 541 -11.67 -9.66 -15.00
CA ALA A 541 -12.97 -9.11 -15.38
C ALA A 541 -14.10 -9.50 -14.43
N LEU A 542 -13.79 -10.22 -13.33
CA LEU A 542 -14.79 -10.60 -12.33
C LEU A 542 -15.34 -9.35 -11.62
N PRO A 543 -16.69 -9.21 -11.56
CA PRO A 543 -17.29 -7.96 -11.11
C PRO A 543 -17.25 -7.73 -9.59
N ASP A 544 -16.91 -8.75 -8.79
CA ASP A 544 -16.75 -8.61 -7.35
C ASP A 544 -15.85 -9.70 -6.74
N SER A 545 -15.44 -9.55 -5.48
CA SER A 545 -14.55 -10.50 -4.80
C SER A 545 -15.22 -11.79 -4.34
N SER A 546 -16.54 -11.93 -4.47
CA SER A 546 -17.31 -13.06 -3.91
C SER A 546 -17.31 -14.31 -4.79
N PHE A 547 -16.70 -14.27 -5.97
CA PHE A 547 -16.54 -15.44 -6.81
C PHE A 547 -15.56 -16.42 -6.19
N ARG A 548 -16.02 -17.64 -5.92
CA ARG A 548 -15.19 -18.69 -5.33
C ARG A 548 -14.26 -19.28 -6.35
N SER A 549 -12.97 -19.30 -6.07
CA SER A 549 -11.93 -19.98 -6.84
C SER A 549 -10.83 -20.40 -5.87
N TYR A 550 -10.55 -21.70 -5.84
CA TYR A 550 -9.45 -22.21 -5.01
C TYR A 550 -8.11 -21.64 -5.45
N PHE A 551 -7.90 -21.55 -6.77
CA PHE A 551 -6.71 -20.93 -7.35
C PHE A 551 -6.50 -19.51 -6.84
N LEU A 552 -7.50 -18.64 -7.02
CA LEU A 552 -7.41 -17.23 -6.63
C LEU A 552 -7.16 -17.07 -5.11
N THR A 553 -7.78 -17.93 -4.29
CA THR A 553 -7.58 -17.93 -2.83
C THR A 553 -6.14 -18.33 -2.46
N VAL A 554 -5.61 -19.41 -3.05
CA VAL A 554 -4.24 -19.87 -2.77
C VAL A 554 -3.20 -18.84 -3.20
N PHE A 555 -3.46 -18.11 -4.30
CA PHE A 555 -2.56 -17.09 -4.82
C PHE A 555 -2.75 -15.71 -4.19
N GLY A 556 -3.62 -15.57 -3.19
CA GLY A 556 -3.70 -14.38 -2.33
C GLY A 556 -4.60 -13.28 -2.90
N ARG A 557 -5.67 -13.63 -3.64
CA ARG A 557 -6.71 -12.66 -4.01
C ARG A 557 -7.35 -12.09 -2.75
N PRO A 558 -7.49 -10.74 -2.62
CA PRO A 558 -8.20 -10.11 -1.51
C PRO A 558 -9.67 -10.55 -1.42
N GLU A 559 -10.15 -10.72 -0.21
CA GLU A 559 -11.58 -10.98 0.04
C GLU A 559 -12.43 -9.68 0.02
N GLY A 560 -11.81 -8.52 0.02
CA GLY A 560 -12.47 -7.22 0.07
C GLY A 560 -13.11 -6.93 1.43
N THR A 561 -12.49 -7.39 2.51
CA THR A 561 -12.97 -7.17 3.88
C THR A 561 -12.43 -5.87 4.48
N THR A 562 -11.28 -5.40 4.01
CA THR A 562 -10.64 -4.17 4.44
C THR A 562 -10.37 -3.23 3.26
N ALA A 563 -10.20 -1.94 3.55
CA ALA A 563 -9.84 -0.93 2.56
C ALA A 563 -8.32 -0.91 2.26
N CYS A 564 -7.59 -1.98 2.62
CA CYS A 564 -6.14 -2.06 2.50
C CYS A 564 -5.75 -3.00 1.35
N GLU A 565 -4.86 -2.55 0.48
CA GLU A 565 -4.21 -3.41 -0.51
C GLU A 565 -3.29 -4.44 0.15
N CYS A 566 -2.95 -4.26 1.44
CA CYS A 566 -2.22 -5.22 2.27
C CYS A 566 -2.98 -6.54 2.49
N GLU A 567 -4.28 -6.60 2.16
CA GLU A 567 -5.06 -7.84 2.15
C GLU A 567 -4.57 -8.80 1.04
N ARG A 568 -3.96 -8.27 -0.03
CA ARG A 568 -3.31 -9.07 -1.07
C ARG A 568 -1.99 -9.64 -0.56
N SER A 569 -1.91 -10.97 -0.48
CA SER A 569 -0.66 -11.64 -0.10
C SER A 569 0.25 -11.83 -1.33
N ASN A 570 1.37 -11.14 -1.33
CA ASN A 570 2.42 -11.29 -2.36
C ASN A 570 3.53 -12.26 -1.93
N GLU A 571 3.45 -12.83 -0.74
CA GLU A 571 4.43 -13.79 -0.25
C GLU A 571 4.28 -15.14 -0.96
N SER A 572 5.41 -15.75 -1.29
CA SER A 572 5.44 -17.10 -1.85
C SER A 572 5.21 -18.13 -0.73
N THR A 573 4.22 -18.99 -0.91
CA THR A 573 3.87 -20.02 0.07
C THR A 573 4.11 -21.43 -0.50
N LEU A 574 4.32 -22.39 0.41
CA LEU A 574 4.40 -23.81 0.04
C LEU A 574 3.14 -24.29 -0.68
N ALA A 575 1.96 -23.80 -0.26
CA ALA A 575 0.68 -24.16 -0.90
C ALA A 575 0.64 -23.77 -2.38
N GLN A 576 1.18 -22.62 -2.76
CA GLN A 576 1.28 -22.16 -4.14
C GLN A 576 2.21 -23.06 -4.97
N SER A 577 3.39 -23.39 -4.44
CA SER A 577 4.34 -24.27 -5.12
C SER A 577 3.75 -25.67 -5.31
N LEU A 578 3.08 -26.22 -4.31
CA LEU A 578 2.39 -27.50 -4.39
C LEU A 578 1.21 -27.46 -5.37
N HIS A 579 0.50 -26.34 -5.46
CA HIS A 579 -0.59 -26.18 -6.41
C HIS A 579 -0.07 -26.24 -7.84
N PHE A 580 0.98 -25.49 -8.19
CA PHE A 580 1.59 -25.56 -9.52
C PHE A 580 2.16 -26.95 -9.84
N ALA A 581 2.77 -27.62 -8.87
CA ALA A 581 3.36 -28.92 -9.08
C ALA A 581 2.33 -30.05 -9.26
N ASN A 582 1.21 -30.01 -8.53
CA ASN A 582 0.31 -31.17 -8.39
C ASN A 582 -1.19 -30.86 -8.59
N SER A 583 -1.57 -29.67 -9.06
CA SER A 583 -2.97 -29.31 -9.20
C SER A 583 -3.66 -30.15 -10.28
N LYS A 584 -4.74 -30.83 -9.90
CA LYS A 584 -5.62 -31.52 -10.86
C LYS A 584 -6.20 -30.56 -11.91
N GLU A 585 -6.47 -29.32 -11.50
CA GLU A 585 -6.97 -28.26 -12.38
C GLU A 585 -5.97 -27.95 -13.49
N LEU A 586 -4.70 -27.70 -13.15
CA LEU A 586 -3.65 -27.42 -14.13
C LEU A 586 -3.37 -28.61 -15.03
N ILE A 587 -3.31 -29.81 -14.47
CA ILE A 587 -3.12 -31.03 -15.25
C ILE A 587 -4.29 -31.23 -16.24
N ALA A 588 -5.54 -31.01 -15.80
CA ALA A 588 -6.71 -31.09 -16.66
C ALA A 588 -6.65 -30.08 -17.82
N LYS A 589 -6.29 -28.82 -17.53
CA LYS A 589 -6.09 -27.77 -18.56
C LYS A 589 -5.07 -28.19 -19.63
N LEU A 590 -3.93 -28.74 -19.23
CA LEU A 590 -2.91 -29.23 -20.18
C LEU A 590 -3.39 -30.41 -21.01
N GLY A 591 -4.39 -31.15 -20.53
CA GLY A 591 -5.00 -32.30 -21.24
C GLY A 591 -6.18 -31.96 -22.15
N GLU A 592 -6.69 -30.73 -22.13
CA GLU A 592 -7.83 -30.30 -22.95
C GLU A 592 -7.54 -30.43 -24.47
N ALA A 593 -8.55 -30.80 -25.24
CA ALA A 593 -8.40 -31.12 -26.67
C ALA A 593 -7.85 -29.94 -27.52
N ASN A 594 -8.10 -28.73 -27.10
CA ASN A 594 -7.64 -27.50 -27.76
C ASN A 594 -6.51 -26.77 -26.98
N ALA A 595 -5.95 -27.40 -25.95
CA ALA A 595 -4.83 -26.81 -25.21
C ALA A 595 -3.54 -26.74 -26.06
N LEU A 596 -2.67 -25.80 -25.71
CA LEU A 596 -1.42 -25.56 -26.42
C LEU A 596 -0.60 -26.84 -26.66
N PRO A 597 -0.40 -27.76 -25.68
CA PRO A 597 0.32 -29.03 -25.94
C PRO A 597 -0.30 -29.89 -27.05
N GLN A 598 -1.63 -29.91 -27.13
CA GLN A 598 -2.35 -30.66 -28.16
C GLN A 598 -2.17 -30.01 -29.54
N ILE A 599 -2.22 -28.68 -29.60
CA ILE A 599 -2.01 -27.91 -30.83
C ILE A 599 -0.60 -28.19 -31.37
N LEU A 600 0.42 -28.06 -30.49
CA LEU A 600 1.83 -28.23 -30.86
C LEU A 600 2.16 -29.67 -31.27
N SER A 601 1.57 -30.67 -30.62
CA SER A 601 1.80 -32.08 -30.98
C SER A 601 1.27 -32.47 -32.38
N LYS A 602 0.27 -31.72 -32.88
CA LYS A 602 -0.34 -31.89 -34.19
C LYS A 602 0.21 -30.91 -35.24
N SER A 603 1.09 -29.98 -34.84
CA SER A 603 1.67 -28.99 -35.72
C SER A 603 2.57 -29.63 -36.77
N THR A 604 2.56 -29.07 -37.97
CA THR A 604 3.48 -29.42 -39.07
C THR A 604 4.82 -28.68 -38.98
N SER A 605 4.96 -27.74 -38.08
CA SER A 605 6.21 -27.02 -37.82
C SER A 605 7.25 -27.92 -37.16
N SER A 606 8.51 -27.58 -37.28
CA SER A 606 9.59 -28.27 -36.58
C SER A 606 9.45 -28.15 -35.06
N HIS A 607 10.02 -29.09 -34.30
CA HIS A 607 10.03 -29.01 -32.85
C HIS A 607 10.73 -27.72 -32.36
N GLY A 608 11.77 -27.23 -33.07
CA GLY A 608 12.45 -25.96 -32.74
C GLY A 608 11.53 -24.75 -32.88
N GLU A 609 10.73 -24.69 -33.95
CA GLU A 609 9.75 -23.60 -34.12
C GLU A 609 8.64 -23.66 -33.08
N ASN A 610 8.15 -24.85 -32.73
CA ASN A 610 7.14 -25.05 -31.69
C ASN A 610 7.69 -24.64 -30.30
N ILE A 611 8.93 -24.98 -29.95
CA ILE A 611 9.59 -24.52 -28.72
C ILE A 611 9.72 -23.00 -28.74
N GLY A 612 10.14 -22.41 -29.85
CA GLY A 612 10.19 -20.96 -30.04
C GLY A 612 8.84 -20.30 -29.76
N GLU A 613 7.74 -20.87 -30.24
CA GLU A 613 6.39 -20.37 -29.96
C GLU A 613 6.03 -20.46 -28.47
N VAL A 614 6.37 -21.55 -27.78
CA VAL A 614 6.15 -21.73 -26.35
C VAL A 614 6.85 -20.59 -25.55
N TYR A 615 8.12 -20.32 -25.88
CA TYR A 615 8.88 -19.26 -25.20
C TYR A 615 8.36 -17.86 -25.53
N LEU A 616 7.98 -17.59 -26.77
CA LEU A 616 7.37 -16.31 -27.13
C LEU A 616 6.07 -16.06 -26.38
N ARG A 617 5.18 -17.07 -26.27
CA ARG A 617 3.92 -16.95 -25.54
C ARG A 617 4.11 -16.72 -24.03
N ALA A 618 5.12 -17.37 -23.42
CA ALA A 618 5.36 -17.30 -21.99
C ALA A 618 6.19 -16.07 -21.58
N PHE A 619 7.24 -15.78 -22.34
CA PHE A 619 8.30 -14.85 -21.96
C PHE A 619 8.51 -13.71 -22.94
N SER A 620 7.79 -13.69 -24.07
CA SER A 620 7.95 -12.71 -25.15
C SER A 620 9.35 -12.72 -25.79
N ARG A 621 10.16 -13.74 -25.53
CA ARG A 621 11.50 -13.95 -26.08
C ARG A 621 11.66 -15.33 -26.68
N LEU A 622 12.62 -15.49 -27.56
CA LEU A 622 13.04 -16.82 -28.03
C LEU A 622 13.84 -17.56 -26.92
N PRO A 623 13.87 -18.90 -26.95
CA PRO A 623 14.75 -19.65 -26.07
C PRO A 623 16.21 -19.35 -26.36
N SER A 624 17.05 -19.36 -25.34
CA SER A 624 18.49 -19.41 -25.51
C SER A 624 18.92 -20.73 -26.15
N GLU A 625 20.13 -20.80 -26.71
CA GLU A 625 20.63 -22.03 -27.34
C GLU A 625 20.59 -23.23 -26.39
N ASN A 626 20.94 -23.04 -25.11
CA ASN A 626 20.90 -24.10 -24.09
C ASN A 626 19.47 -24.56 -23.78
N GLU A 627 18.51 -23.63 -23.68
CA GLU A 627 17.11 -23.92 -23.46
C GLU A 627 16.52 -24.71 -24.67
N LEU A 628 16.83 -24.23 -25.86
CA LEU A 628 16.38 -24.88 -27.11
C LEU A 628 16.91 -26.32 -27.22
N GLN A 629 18.20 -26.53 -27.04
CA GLN A 629 18.82 -27.86 -27.15
C GLN A 629 18.32 -28.80 -26.06
N SER A 630 18.11 -28.31 -24.83
CA SER A 630 17.56 -29.12 -23.75
C SER A 630 16.13 -29.55 -24.01
N ALA A 631 15.29 -28.65 -24.51
CA ALA A 631 13.89 -28.94 -24.85
C ALA A 631 13.79 -29.89 -26.07
N LEU A 632 14.62 -29.69 -27.11
CA LEU A 632 14.67 -30.57 -28.28
C LEU A 632 15.07 -32.00 -27.88
N ALA A 633 16.15 -32.15 -27.12
CA ALA A 633 16.63 -33.47 -26.67
C ALA A 633 15.57 -34.20 -25.83
N TYR A 634 14.78 -33.45 -25.02
CA TYR A 634 13.69 -34.02 -24.25
C TYR A 634 12.53 -34.50 -25.15
N ILE A 635 12.07 -33.61 -26.06
CA ILE A 635 10.96 -33.91 -26.98
C ILE A 635 11.31 -35.09 -27.93
N ASP A 636 12.53 -35.09 -28.45
CA ASP A 636 12.98 -36.16 -29.38
C ASP A 636 13.00 -37.54 -28.73
N LYS A 637 13.41 -37.60 -27.45
CA LYS A 637 13.50 -38.85 -26.67
C LYS A 637 12.15 -39.44 -26.30
N LYS A 638 11.09 -38.65 -26.19
CA LYS A 638 9.75 -39.09 -25.80
C LYS A 638 9.00 -39.66 -27.05
N GLU A 639 8.42 -40.85 -26.92
CA GLU A 639 7.57 -41.44 -27.98
C GLU A 639 6.28 -40.63 -28.12
N ASN A 640 5.60 -40.32 -27.03
CA ASN A 640 4.39 -39.54 -27.03
C ASN A 640 4.71 -38.05 -27.08
N LYS A 641 4.60 -37.41 -28.22
CA LYS A 641 4.91 -35.99 -28.42
C LYS A 641 3.93 -35.08 -27.70
N GLN A 642 2.69 -35.49 -27.50
CA GLN A 642 1.71 -34.76 -26.73
C GLN A 642 2.14 -34.65 -25.25
N GLU A 643 2.54 -35.76 -24.64
CA GLU A 643 3.08 -35.74 -23.25
C GLU A 643 4.36 -34.90 -23.17
N ALA A 644 5.23 -35.01 -24.19
CA ALA A 644 6.45 -34.20 -24.21
C ALA A 644 6.16 -32.69 -24.20
N TYR A 645 5.17 -32.22 -24.94
CA TYR A 645 4.75 -30.82 -24.93
C TYR A 645 3.97 -30.45 -23.65
N GLN A 646 3.20 -31.38 -23.06
CA GLN A 646 2.57 -31.15 -21.74
C GLN A 646 3.64 -30.91 -20.65
N ASP A 647 4.67 -31.76 -20.65
CA ASP A 647 5.79 -31.64 -19.71
C ASP A 647 6.56 -30.33 -19.91
N LEU A 648 6.80 -29.89 -21.16
CA LEU A 648 7.45 -28.62 -21.47
C LEU A 648 6.62 -27.41 -20.96
N VAL A 649 5.32 -27.37 -21.29
CA VAL A 649 4.42 -26.29 -20.86
C VAL A 649 4.29 -26.27 -19.34
N TRP A 650 4.20 -27.44 -18.70
CA TRP A 650 4.19 -27.56 -17.26
C TRP A 650 5.47 -27.01 -16.62
N ALA A 651 6.64 -27.33 -17.20
CA ALA A 651 7.93 -26.82 -16.70
C ALA A 651 8.01 -25.29 -16.77
N ILE A 652 7.54 -24.71 -17.88
CA ILE A 652 7.46 -23.25 -18.09
C ILE A 652 6.55 -22.60 -17.03
N LEU A 653 5.36 -23.14 -16.79
CA LEU A 653 4.43 -22.63 -15.78
C LEU A 653 5.03 -22.62 -14.37
N ASN A 654 5.95 -23.53 -14.07
CA ASN A 654 6.61 -23.66 -12.78
C ASN A 654 7.88 -22.81 -12.63
N CYS A 655 8.33 -22.09 -13.66
CA CYS A 655 9.53 -21.29 -13.56
C CYS A 655 9.25 -19.87 -13.01
N LYS A 656 10.28 -19.27 -12.40
CA LYS A 656 10.15 -17.91 -11.82
C LYS A 656 9.85 -16.87 -12.90
N GLU A 657 10.42 -16.98 -14.09
CA GLU A 657 10.24 -16.04 -15.19
C GLU A 657 8.76 -15.94 -15.60
N PHE A 658 7.98 -17.03 -15.49
CA PHE A 658 6.54 -17.01 -15.77
C PHE A 658 5.75 -16.30 -14.65
N LEU A 659 6.10 -16.56 -13.39
CA LEU A 659 5.35 -16.12 -12.22
C LEU A 659 5.64 -14.68 -11.78
N PHE A 660 6.71 -14.10 -12.32
CA PHE A 660 7.15 -12.75 -11.97
C PHE A 660 7.13 -11.82 -13.19
N ASN A 661 6.78 -10.58 -12.96
CA ASN A 661 7.04 -9.49 -13.87
C ASN A 661 8.43 -8.90 -13.56
N HIS A 662 9.30 -8.85 -14.56
CA HIS A 662 10.71 -8.51 -14.43
C HIS A 662 11.16 -7.50 -15.50
#